data_d5e56b8289fe9d2db76b5466b70f36b8
#
_entry.id   d5e56b8289fe9d2db76b5466b70f36b8
#
_cell.length_a   1.000
_cell.length_b   1.000
_cell.length_c   1.000
_cell.angle_alpha   90.00
_cell.angle_beta   90.00
_cell.angle_gamma   90.00
#
_symmetry.space_group_name_H-M   'P 1'
#
loop_
_entity.id
_entity.type
_entity.pdbx_description
1 polymer ?
#
loop_
_entity_poly.entity_id
_entity_poly.type
_entity_poly.pdbx_seq_one_letter_code
_entity_poly.pdbx_strand_id
1 'polypeptide(L)'
;VLMCLVVGGAFGFNAYLQTTDFAPHDLSRIITQRQHAYVAGVVRAEPFVTRHAAGRPPLIYIPVKVEAEWLESTWKTASGRLLIEVRGDMLRPPRYGDRVASRGVIQERSGPGLGLSSSLHRLQTEPDGVRVISSGHGNRLLAFCFDMRQRGAALLERGIEHRPEVVGILQAILLGYRNELPLEWAQMFSETGTLHVFAISGLHIGIITWLLVSFLRLLKIPKTRWILILFPLLTLFILATGMKASAIRAGIMACLFYAAPALKRQTDSRTALALSGLIVLWIAPRQLLNVGFLYSFSIVLGLILFAQPLHNWIMKRISLDPWSPDALAPSFSQRVFRSVWRYTSGLIAVSIAAWLISAPISALFFNQISPAALIGNLFVVPASFLIVFTAACSLVFGSIAPIFAEVFNFANTAFVPTVLSWIKVLHGIPGGHFAVPAPAPLLIIAYYGIFWFALFRRKIPPFIRWLFVGFLISTFGIQAAHISQGPEASAYIMTGREHSSVSIRSGRAWMVVDPGPRFEFRYLQRHLRKQGVGRIDVLVCTHSDSDHISSVPRCIDAFEIGELWVPDLAKQGKTLAGIIALARERGIPVVRKKAGDHGMWKQYEINIFGPEAGADPERADDACLVFRINRSPGSIMITGGMSSRQESILESQGASLLMAPAASKDDSLSHAVVAKYPESFVLVSPNASMRDAMIQHEMFKRLESVDAQIVHLKRGDIYRYSLKTHTLSPLSNE
;
A
#
# COMPACT_ATOMS: atom_id res chain seq x y z
N VAL A 1 25.17 -29.30 1.68
CA VAL A 1 24.36 -29.24 2.89
C VAL A 1 25.08 -28.45 3.98
N LEU A 2 26.33 -28.80 4.34
CA LEU A 2 27.11 -28.10 5.39
C LEU A 2 27.30 -26.62 5.07
N MET A 3 27.63 -26.26 3.81
CA MET A 3 27.77 -24.89 3.34
C MET A 3 26.44 -24.12 3.42
N CYS A 4 25.30 -24.74 3.10
CA CYS A 4 23.98 -24.15 3.25
C CYS A 4 23.63 -23.92 4.73
N LEU A 5 24.01 -24.82 5.64
CA LEU A 5 23.77 -24.64 7.08
C LEU A 5 24.66 -23.56 7.68
N VAL A 6 25.93 -23.47 7.28
CA VAL A 6 26.85 -22.41 7.75
C VAL A 6 26.40 -21.03 7.23
N VAL A 7 26.06 -20.94 5.94
CA VAL A 7 25.56 -19.71 5.35
C VAL A 7 24.22 -19.32 5.99
N GLY A 8 23.29 -20.27 6.14
CA GLY A 8 22.00 -20.04 6.80
C GLY A 8 22.15 -19.62 8.26
N GLY A 9 23.08 -20.25 9.01
CA GLY A 9 23.38 -19.84 10.38
C GLY A 9 23.99 -18.43 10.48
N ALA A 10 24.93 -18.10 9.58
CA ALA A 10 25.53 -16.76 9.52
C ALA A 10 24.49 -15.68 9.17
N PHE A 11 23.57 -15.97 8.24
CA PHE A 11 22.44 -15.08 7.93
C PHE A 11 21.48 -14.93 9.11
N GLY A 12 21.14 -16.03 9.80
CA GLY A 12 20.28 -16.00 10.98
C GLY A 12 20.90 -15.19 12.11
N PHE A 13 22.18 -15.36 12.37
CA PHE A 13 22.91 -14.60 13.37
C PHE A 13 23.01 -13.10 13.02
N ASN A 14 23.34 -12.77 11.78
CA ASN A 14 23.35 -11.38 11.33
C ASN A 14 21.95 -10.74 11.41
N ALA A 15 20.89 -11.47 11.06
CA ALA A 15 19.52 -11.01 11.22
C ALA A 15 19.17 -10.78 12.70
N TYR A 16 19.57 -11.68 13.58
CA TYR A 16 19.39 -11.54 15.03
C TYR A 16 20.09 -10.29 15.56
N LEU A 17 21.36 -10.08 15.25
CA LEU A 17 22.09 -8.87 15.67
C LEU A 17 21.42 -7.58 15.18
N GLN A 18 20.95 -7.55 13.95
CA GLN A 18 20.25 -6.36 13.41
C GLN A 18 18.85 -6.15 14.00
N THR A 19 18.26 -7.13 14.66
CA THR A 19 16.91 -7.02 15.24
C THR A 19 16.88 -6.70 16.72
N THR A 20 17.91 -7.10 17.45
CA THR A 20 17.93 -7.05 18.92
C THR A 20 18.77 -5.91 19.50
N ASP A 21 19.78 -5.43 18.76
CA ASP A 21 20.65 -4.35 19.24
C ASP A 21 20.04 -2.95 18.95
N PHE A 22 19.11 -2.54 19.79
CA PHE A 22 18.81 -1.12 19.97
C PHE A 22 19.78 -0.54 20.99
N ALA A 23 20.47 0.55 20.62
CA ALA A 23 21.30 1.28 21.56
C ALA A 23 20.49 1.63 22.82
N PRO A 24 21.10 1.65 24.02
CA PRO A 24 20.38 2.02 25.26
C PRO A 24 19.64 3.36 25.19
N HIS A 25 20.12 4.26 24.33
CA HIS A 25 19.58 5.60 24.11
C HIS A 25 18.74 5.72 22.82
N ASP A 26 18.20 4.62 22.30
CA ASP A 26 17.33 4.66 21.12
C ASP A 26 15.96 5.23 21.50
N LEU A 27 15.42 6.09 20.64
CA LEU A 27 14.11 6.71 20.83
C LEU A 27 12.99 5.69 21.07
N SER A 28 13.09 4.48 20.51
CA SER A 28 12.11 3.42 20.71
C SER A 28 12.02 2.89 22.15
N ARG A 29 13.07 3.12 22.95
CA ARG A 29 13.06 2.79 24.38
C ARG A 29 12.65 3.97 25.25
N ILE A 30 12.86 5.18 24.79
CA ILE A 30 12.61 6.42 25.55
C ILE A 30 11.16 6.88 25.35
N ILE A 31 10.63 6.78 24.13
CA ILE A 31 9.32 7.30 23.75
C ILE A 31 8.35 6.15 23.54
N THR A 32 7.57 5.87 24.57
CA THR A 32 6.53 4.82 24.55
C THR A 32 5.13 5.40 24.37
N GLN A 33 4.96 6.70 24.60
CA GLN A 33 3.68 7.39 24.51
C GLN A 33 3.79 8.70 23.72
N ARG A 34 2.65 9.26 23.34
CA ARG A 34 2.57 10.57 22.70
C ARG A 34 2.95 11.66 23.70
N GLN A 35 4.02 12.40 23.45
CA GLN A 35 4.51 13.46 24.31
C GLN A 35 5.10 14.63 23.54
N HIS A 36 5.23 15.79 24.17
CA HIS A 36 6.01 16.89 23.63
C HIS A 36 7.50 16.56 23.76
N ALA A 37 8.24 16.78 22.69
CA ALA A 37 9.68 16.54 22.65
C ALA A 37 10.42 17.66 21.91
N TYR A 38 11.66 17.90 22.35
CA TYR A 38 12.63 18.70 21.65
C TYR A 38 13.77 17.78 21.19
N VAL A 39 13.99 17.73 19.91
CA VAL A 39 14.94 16.78 19.31
C VAL A 39 15.91 17.49 18.39
N ALA A 40 17.19 17.14 18.49
CA ALA A 40 18.22 17.60 17.57
C ALA A 40 18.82 16.43 16.78
N GLY A 41 19.12 16.66 15.52
CA GLY A 41 19.69 15.62 14.66
C GLY A 41 20.04 16.12 13.27
N VAL A 42 20.60 15.23 12.45
CA VAL A 42 21.04 15.53 11.09
C VAL A 42 20.06 14.99 10.06
N VAL A 43 19.71 15.81 9.08
CA VAL A 43 18.85 15.43 7.95
C VAL A 43 19.55 14.38 7.08
N ARG A 44 18.95 13.20 6.98
CA ARG A 44 19.55 12.00 6.36
C ARG A 44 19.14 11.74 4.92
N ALA A 45 18.04 12.33 4.49
CA ALA A 45 17.57 12.24 3.12
C ALA A 45 16.95 13.58 2.72
N GLU A 46 16.76 13.79 1.44
CA GLU A 46 16.09 14.98 0.93
C GLU A 46 14.68 15.11 1.50
N PRO A 47 14.30 16.25 2.08
CA PRO A 47 12.93 16.52 2.51
C PRO A 47 11.98 16.46 1.32
N PHE A 48 10.75 16.01 1.57
CA PHE A 48 9.75 15.91 0.52
C PHE A 48 8.42 16.53 0.93
N VAL A 49 7.75 17.13 -0.04
CA VAL A 49 6.47 17.82 0.17
C VAL A 49 5.34 16.91 -0.33
N THR A 50 4.28 16.80 0.44
CA THR A 50 3.03 16.18 -0.01
C THR A 50 1.96 17.24 -0.07
N ARG A 51 1.48 17.55 -1.27
CA ARG A 51 0.37 18.46 -1.49
C ARG A 51 -0.96 17.69 -1.39
N HIS A 52 -1.84 18.14 -0.53
CA HIS A 52 -3.20 17.59 -0.43
C HIS A 52 -4.16 18.35 -1.35
N ALA A 53 -5.35 17.76 -1.61
CA ALA A 53 -6.41 18.41 -2.39
C ALA A 53 -6.73 19.81 -1.87
N ALA A 54 -7.24 20.67 -2.76
CA ALA A 54 -7.45 22.11 -2.58
C ALA A 54 -7.92 22.50 -1.17
N GLY A 55 -7.21 23.46 -0.55
CA GLY A 55 -7.57 24.09 0.73
C GLY A 55 -6.85 23.58 1.98
N ARG A 56 -5.98 22.58 1.91
CA ARG A 56 -5.15 22.17 3.06
C ARG A 56 -3.71 22.61 2.87
N PRO A 57 -3.04 23.05 3.97
CA PRO A 57 -1.63 23.39 3.91
C PRO A 57 -0.79 22.16 3.52
N PRO A 58 0.31 22.35 2.77
CA PRO A 58 1.22 21.27 2.40
C PRO A 58 1.85 20.65 3.65
N LEU A 59 2.21 19.37 3.53
CA LEU A 59 2.96 18.66 4.55
C LEU A 59 4.39 18.44 4.06
N ILE A 60 5.35 18.94 4.82
CA ILE A 60 6.78 18.75 4.56
C ILE A 60 7.29 17.66 5.50
N TYR A 61 7.90 16.64 4.93
CA TYR A 61 8.49 15.53 5.68
C TYR A 61 10.00 15.62 5.64
N ILE A 62 10.64 15.66 6.81
CA ILE A 62 12.08 15.79 6.97
C ILE A 62 12.61 14.55 7.68
N PRO A 63 13.32 13.64 6.99
CA PRO A 63 13.92 12.45 7.61
C PRO A 63 15.20 12.83 8.38
N VAL A 64 15.20 12.60 9.69
CA VAL A 64 16.29 12.99 10.58
C VAL A 64 16.87 11.77 11.29
N LYS A 65 18.19 11.71 11.42
CA LYS A 65 18.86 10.86 12.39
C LYS A 65 19.05 11.66 13.66
N VAL A 66 18.45 11.20 14.74
CA VAL A 66 18.50 11.86 16.04
C VAL A 66 19.90 11.70 16.63
N GLU A 67 20.40 12.75 17.25
CA GLU A 67 21.66 12.81 17.98
C GLU A 67 21.45 13.18 19.45
N ALA A 68 20.42 13.97 19.74
CA ALA A 68 20.11 14.40 21.09
C ALA A 68 18.62 14.70 21.26
N GLU A 69 18.14 14.53 22.48
CA GLU A 69 16.80 14.87 22.94
C GLU A 69 16.90 15.74 24.20
N TRP A 70 16.00 16.72 24.34
CA TRP A 70 15.92 17.56 25.53
C TRP A 70 15.04 16.89 26.59
N LEU A 71 15.66 16.41 27.65
CA LEU A 71 15.03 15.74 28.77
C LEU A 71 15.48 16.39 30.10
N GLU A 72 14.55 16.62 31.04
CA GLU A 72 14.83 17.11 32.37
C GLU A 72 15.74 18.37 32.36
N SER A 73 15.44 19.31 31.45
CA SER A 73 16.18 20.58 31.29
C SER A 73 17.61 20.46 30.78
N THR A 74 18.01 19.31 30.21
CA THR A 74 19.32 19.09 29.61
C THR A 74 19.25 18.32 28.29
N TRP A 75 20.20 18.57 27.39
CA TRP A 75 20.34 17.75 26.19
C TRP A 75 21.02 16.43 26.55
N LYS A 76 20.29 15.32 26.40
CA LYS A 76 20.83 13.96 26.56
C LYS A 76 21.08 13.35 25.18
N THR A 77 22.12 12.55 25.05
CA THR A 77 22.42 11.81 23.83
C THR A 77 21.28 10.85 23.52
N ALA A 78 20.73 10.94 22.31
CA ALA A 78 19.69 10.04 21.84
C ALA A 78 20.07 9.50 20.46
N SER A 79 19.58 8.34 20.09
CA SER A 79 19.77 7.75 18.78
C SER A 79 18.44 7.30 18.19
N GLY A 80 18.39 7.13 16.88
CA GLY A 80 17.17 6.63 16.23
C GLY A 80 16.86 7.37 14.93
N ARG A 81 15.76 6.97 14.30
CA ARG A 81 15.25 7.58 13.06
C ARG A 81 13.95 8.30 13.35
N LEU A 82 13.90 9.56 13.01
CA LEU A 82 12.76 10.44 13.21
C LEU A 82 12.28 10.98 11.86
N LEU A 83 10.97 11.00 11.65
CA LEU A 83 10.36 11.72 10.56
C LEU A 83 9.65 12.95 11.12
N ILE A 84 10.19 14.13 10.86
CA ILE A 84 9.55 15.39 11.24
C ILE A 84 8.50 15.71 10.17
N GLU A 85 7.26 15.91 10.59
CA GLU A 85 6.13 16.35 9.76
C GLU A 85 5.80 17.78 10.09
N VAL A 86 6.05 18.67 9.15
CA VAL A 86 5.77 20.10 9.26
C VAL A 86 4.48 20.43 8.52
N ARG A 87 3.53 21.06 9.19
CA ARG A 87 2.26 21.50 8.59
C ARG A 87 2.35 22.96 8.18
N GLY A 88 2.40 23.21 6.88
CA GLY A 88 2.52 24.55 6.30
C GLY A 88 3.75 24.70 5.42
N ASP A 89 3.84 25.85 4.77
CA ASP A 89 4.98 26.19 3.92
C ASP A 89 6.16 26.68 4.75
N MET A 90 7.35 26.23 4.38
CA MET A 90 8.61 26.71 4.94
C MET A 90 9.33 27.57 3.90
N LEU A 91 9.70 28.81 4.27
CA LEU A 91 10.47 29.69 3.41
C LEU A 91 11.83 29.10 2.99
N ARG A 92 12.44 28.33 3.86
CA ARG A 92 13.70 27.60 3.61
C ARG A 92 13.66 26.23 4.26
N PRO A 93 13.19 25.20 3.55
CA PRO A 93 13.22 23.86 4.08
C PRO A 93 14.67 23.39 4.28
N PRO A 94 14.97 22.65 5.36
CA PRO A 94 16.27 22.06 5.61
C PRO A 94 16.72 21.18 4.43
N ARG A 95 18.04 21.12 4.19
CA ARG A 95 18.63 20.28 3.15
C ARG A 95 19.30 19.05 3.76
N TYR A 96 19.65 18.08 2.92
CA TYR A 96 20.45 16.94 3.33
C TYR A 96 21.75 17.40 4.00
N GLY A 97 22.07 16.85 5.17
CA GLY A 97 23.26 17.19 5.94
C GLY A 97 23.13 18.42 6.84
N ASP A 98 21.98 19.08 6.86
CA ASP A 98 21.72 20.12 7.84
C ASP A 98 21.44 19.51 9.21
N ARG A 99 22.03 20.11 10.24
CA ARG A 99 21.71 19.82 11.64
C ARG A 99 20.52 20.68 12.04
N VAL A 100 19.44 20.03 12.48
CA VAL A 100 18.20 20.70 12.83
C VAL A 100 17.84 20.44 14.28
N ALA A 101 17.26 21.46 14.94
CA ALA A 101 16.49 21.28 16.17
C ALA A 101 15.02 21.42 15.85
N SER A 102 14.21 20.55 16.43
CA SER A 102 12.77 20.59 16.25
C SER A 102 12.05 20.37 17.57
N ARG A 103 10.95 21.13 17.74
CA ARG A 103 10.00 20.96 18.84
C ARG A 103 8.66 20.52 18.30
N GLY A 104 7.99 19.60 18.98
CA GLY A 104 6.68 19.16 18.55
C GLY A 104 6.18 17.96 19.34
N VAL A 105 5.08 17.40 18.88
CA VAL A 105 4.50 16.18 19.47
C VAL A 105 5.10 14.97 18.78
N ILE A 106 5.86 14.18 19.54
CA ILE A 106 6.42 12.93 19.07
C ILE A 106 5.49 11.76 19.42
N GLN A 107 5.39 10.82 18.50
CA GLN A 107 4.63 9.58 18.69
C GLN A 107 5.29 8.44 17.91
N GLU A 108 5.13 7.23 18.39
CA GLU A 108 5.51 6.06 17.64
C GLU A 108 4.62 5.93 16.38
N ARG A 109 5.21 5.64 15.25
CA ARG A 109 4.47 5.37 14.03
C ARG A 109 3.94 3.94 14.09
N SER A 110 2.76 3.76 14.66
CA SER A 110 1.99 2.53 14.50
C SER A 110 1.55 2.42 13.05
N GLY A 111 2.25 1.62 12.28
CA GLY A 111 1.85 1.26 10.93
C GLY A 111 1.96 -0.24 10.79
N PRO A 112 1.08 -0.92 10.02
CA PRO A 112 1.30 -2.30 9.67
C PRO A 112 2.49 -2.40 8.72
N GLY A 113 3.69 -2.29 9.27
CA GLY A 113 4.90 -2.81 8.67
C GLY A 113 4.99 -4.24 9.16
N LEU A 114 5.14 -5.19 8.26
CA LEU A 114 5.61 -6.52 8.61
C LEU A 114 6.72 -6.37 9.66
N GLY A 115 6.42 -6.80 10.86
CA GLY A 115 7.07 -6.53 12.14
C GLY A 115 8.56 -6.74 12.25
N LEU A 116 9.37 -5.95 11.61
CA LEU A 116 10.83 -5.91 11.76
C LEU A 116 11.41 -4.60 11.20
N SER A 117 10.58 -3.56 11.02
CA SER A 117 11.06 -2.23 10.69
C SER A 117 11.46 -1.52 11.98
N SER A 118 12.70 -1.05 12.05
CA SER A 118 13.13 -0.09 13.06
C SER A 118 12.03 0.96 13.24
N SER A 119 11.53 1.10 14.46
CA SER A 119 10.46 2.03 14.82
C SER A 119 10.81 3.43 14.31
N LEU A 120 10.04 3.89 13.34
CA LEU A 120 10.20 5.23 12.81
C LEU A 120 9.28 6.14 13.63
N HIS A 121 9.85 6.91 14.54
CA HIS A 121 9.11 7.91 15.28
C HIS A 121 8.72 9.07 14.38
N ARG A 122 7.58 9.67 14.65
CA ARG A 122 7.06 10.82 13.93
C ARG A 122 6.90 11.99 14.88
N LEU A 123 7.48 13.12 14.55
CA LEU A 123 7.32 14.37 15.26
C LEU A 123 6.48 15.33 14.42
N GLN A 124 5.34 15.75 14.94
CA GLN A 124 4.45 16.72 14.29
C GLN A 124 4.72 18.11 14.82
N THR A 125 4.90 19.06 13.91
CA THR A 125 5.23 20.44 14.24
C THR A 125 4.71 21.42 13.19
N GLU A 126 4.76 22.70 13.51
CA GLU A 126 4.55 23.82 12.59
C GLU A 126 5.88 24.32 12.01
N PRO A 127 5.87 25.16 10.98
CA PRO A 127 7.11 25.68 10.36
C PRO A 127 8.10 26.30 11.33
N ASP A 128 7.59 27.02 12.34
CA ASP A 128 8.40 27.68 13.38
C ASP A 128 9.03 26.69 14.37
N GLY A 129 8.53 25.46 14.42
CA GLY A 129 9.05 24.40 15.27
C GLY A 129 10.31 23.72 14.74
N VAL A 130 10.83 24.08 13.57
CA VAL A 130 12.08 23.54 13.00
C VAL A 130 13.07 24.65 12.76
N ARG A 131 14.26 24.50 13.32
CA ARG A 131 15.37 25.45 13.11
C ARG A 131 16.61 24.72 12.60
N VAL A 132 17.25 25.27 11.56
CA VAL A 132 18.55 24.80 11.09
C VAL A 132 19.62 25.42 12.00
N ILE A 133 20.41 24.57 12.64
CA ILE A 133 21.51 24.98 13.56
C ILE A 133 22.80 25.20 12.77
N SER A 134 23.13 24.25 11.89
CA SER A 134 24.36 24.27 11.10
C SER A 134 24.19 23.36 9.87
N SER A 135 25.02 23.56 8.86
CA SER A 135 24.97 22.80 7.60
C SER A 135 26.28 22.04 7.37
N GLY A 136 26.26 21.07 6.45
CA GLY A 136 27.46 20.37 6.00
C GLY A 136 27.84 19.12 6.82
N HIS A 137 26.95 18.59 7.67
CA HIS A 137 27.19 17.36 8.46
C HIS A 137 26.89 16.08 7.67
N GLY A 138 26.50 16.19 6.41
CA GLY A 138 26.23 15.06 5.53
C GLY A 138 27.46 14.54 4.80
N ASN A 139 27.32 13.37 4.17
CA ASN A 139 28.34 12.85 3.25
C ASN A 139 28.38 13.73 1.99
N ARG A 140 29.57 14.24 1.63
CA ARG A 140 29.77 15.14 0.48
C ARG A 140 29.32 14.54 -0.85
N LEU A 141 29.53 13.22 -1.05
CA LEU A 141 29.10 12.53 -2.26
C LEU A 141 27.57 12.48 -2.35
N LEU A 142 26.87 12.16 -1.26
CA LEU A 142 25.41 12.15 -1.22
C LEU A 142 24.82 13.55 -1.40
N ALA A 143 25.44 14.56 -0.79
CA ALA A 143 25.03 15.96 -0.98
C ALA A 143 25.14 16.37 -2.46
N PHE A 144 26.25 16.02 -3.11
CA PHE A 144 26.43 16.22 -4.55
C PHE A 144 25.37 15.49 -5.38
N CYS A 145 25.07 14.22 -5.04
CA CYS A 145 24.03 13.44 -5.72
C CYS A 145 22.63 14.07 -5.60
N PHE A 146 22.28 14.60 -4.42
CA PHE A 146 20.99 15.28 -4.23
C PHE A 146 20.92 16.62 -4.94
N ASP A 147 22.04 17.39 -4.98
CA ASP A 147 22.10 18.62 -5.78
C ASP A 147 21.94 18.33 -7.27
N MET A 148 22.63 17.31 -7.79
CA MET A 148 22.46 16.84 -9.16
C MET A 148 21.02 16.40 -9.44
N ARG A 149 20.36 15.75 -8.49
CA ARG A 149 18.96 15.34 -8.59
C ARG A 149 18.03 16.55 -8.69
N GLN A 150 18.24 17.60 -7.87
CA GLN A 150 17.44 18.83 -7.93
C GLN A 150 17.65 19.57 -9.25
N ARG A 151 18.88 19.69 -9.73
CA ARG A 151 19.18 20.25 -11.06
C ARG A 151 18.50 19.43 -12.17
N GLY A 152 18.54 18.11 -12.06
CA GLY A 152 17.84 17.22 -12.98
C GLY A 152 16.33 17.43 -12.97
N ALA A 153 15.71 17.66 -11.80
CA ALA A 153 14.29 17.96 -11.69
C ALA A 153 13.94 19.27 -12.41
N ALA A 154 14.75 20.33 -12.24
CA ALA A 154 14.57 21.59 -12.94
C ALA A 154 14.74 21.46 -14.46
N LEU A 155 15.66 20.62 -14.93
CA LEU A 155 15.81 20.34 -16.38
C LEU A 155 14.58 19.60 -16.94
N LEU A 156 14.01 18.63 -16.21
CA LEU A 156 12.81 17.91 -16.64
C LEU A 156 11.54 18.75 -16.64
N GLU A 157 11.53 19.86 -15.92
CA GLU A 157 10.40 20.80 -15.89
C GLU A 157 10.46 21.79 -17.05
N ARG A 158 11.65 22.07 -17.57
CA ARG A 158 11.89 23.13 -18.52
C ARG A 158 11.10 22.98 -19.82
N GLY A 159 10.42 24.05 -20.24
CA GLY A 159 9.59 24.12 -21.43
C GLY A 159 8.21 23.46 -21.31
N ILE A 160 7.93 22.82 -20.15
CA ILE A 160 6.66 22.16 -19.86
C ILE A 160 6.09 22.52 -18.47
N GLU A 161 6.50 23.67 -17.92
CA GLU A 161 6.10 24.13 -16.57
C GLU A 161 4.57 24.24 -16.42
N HIS A 162 3.88 24.52 -17.53
CA HIS A 162 2.42 24.61 -17.63
C HIS A 162 1.72 23.24 -17.57
N ARG A 163 2.46 22.13 -17.53
CA ARG A 163 1.97 20.74 -17.50
C ARG A 163 2.43 19.99 -16.24
N PRO A 164 1.98 20.35 -15.03
CA PRO A 164 2.49 19.82 -13.77
C PRO A 164 2.31 18.29 -13.64
N GLU A 165 1.27 17.71 -14.27
CA GLU A 165 1.08 16.25 -14.28
C GLU A 165 2.19 15.53 -15.05
N VAL A 166 2.61 16.07 -16.19
CA VAL A 166 3.71 15.49 -17.00
C VAL A 166 5.02 15.61 -16.25
N VAL A 167 5.30 16.80 -15.69
CA VAL A 167 6.51 17.06 -14.89
C VAL A 167 6.58 16.09 -13.71
N GLY A 168 5.51 15.97 -12.93
CA GLY A 168 5.46 15.07 -11.76
C GLY A 168 5.71 13.61 -12.14
N ILE A 169 5.19 13.16 -13.27
CA ILE A 169 5.41 11.80 -13.78
C ILE A 169 6.88 11.60 -14.21
N LEU A 170 7.47 12.53 -14.95
CA LEU A 170 8.88 12.45 -15.36
C LEU A 170 9.81 12.40 -14.15
N GLN A 171 9.58 13.28 -13.19
CA GLN A 171 10.35 13.33 -11.95
C GLN A 171 10.16 12.06 -11.10
N ALA A 172 8.94 11.51 -11.05
CA ALA A 172 8.66 10.26 -10.35
C ALA A 172 9.38 9.06 -10.99
N ILE A 173 9.30 8.94 -12.30
CA ILE A 173 9.85 7.79 -13.05
C ILE A 173 11.37 7.80 -13.07
N LEU A 174 12.01 8.95 -13.35
CA LEU A 174 13.46 9.01 -13.56
C LEU A 174 14.24 9.36 -12.28
N LEU A 175 13.70 10.28 -11.47
CA LEU A 175 14.38 10.78 -10.27
C LEU A 175 13.81 10.22 -8.96
N GLY A 176 12.67 9.53 -9.01
CA GLY A 176 12.05 8.88 -7.85
C GLY A 176 11.26 9.79 -6.92
N TYR A 177 10.80 10.95 -7.39
CA TYR A 177 9.91 11.86 -6.66
C TYR A 177 8.45 11.35 -6.70
N ARG A 178 8.13 10.30 -5.95
CA ARG A 178 6.80 9.65 -5.98
C ARG A 178 5.68 10.45 -5.32
N ASN A 179 6.02 11.41 -4.48
CA ASN A 179 5.02 12.11 -3.65
C ASN A 179 4.23 13.16 -4.43
N GLU A 180 4.61 13.41 -5.67
CA GLU A 180 3.93 14.35 -6.57
C GLU A 180 2.84 13.69 -7.42
N LEU A 181 2.73 12.34 -7.39
CA LEU A 181 1.67 11.63 -8.09
C LEU A 181 0.35 11.78 -7.32
N PRO A 182 -0.73 12.29 -7.94
CA PRO A 182 -2.06 12.30 -7.36
C PRO A 182 -2.49 10.88 -6.93
N LEU A 183 -3.16 10.78 -5.78
CA LEU A 183 -3.56 9.50 -5.20
C LEU A 183 -4.45 8.67 -6.15
N GLU A 184 -5.30 9.33 -6.92
CA GLU A 184 -6.19 8.73 -7.91
C GLU A 184 -5.41 7.97 -8.99
N TRP A 185 -4.36 8.58 -9.52
CA TRP A 185 -3.49 7.91 -10.50
C TRP A 185 -2.76 6.71 -9.91
N ALA A 186 -2.22 6.87 -8.68
CA ALA A 186 -1.55 5.76 -8.00
C ALA A 186 -2.50 4.57 -7.80
N GLN A 187 -3.79 4.82 -7.52
CA GLN A 187 -4.81 3.80 -7.40
C GLN A 187 -5.11 3.14 -8.75
N MET A 188 -5.38 3.91 -9.82
CA MET A 188 -5.64 3.36 -11.16
C MET A 188 -4.48 2.49 -11.66
N PHE A 189 -3.22 2.94 -11.45
CA PHE A 189 -2.04 2.15 -11.79
C PHE A 189 -1.91 0.87 -10.97
N SER A 190 -2.30 0.91 -9.68
CA SER A 190 -2.33 -0.28 -8.83
C SER A 190 -3.37 -1.28 -9.33
N GLU A 191 -4.58 -0.83 -9.62
CA GLU A 191 -5.69 -1.66 -10.05
C GLU A 191 -5.48 -2.27 -11.44
N THR A 192 -4.86 -1.54 -12.35
CA THR A 192 -4.44 -2.09 -13.67
C THR A 192 -3.15 -2.92 -13.61
N GLY A 193 -2.51 -3.07 -12.44
CA GLY A 193 -1.27 -3.84 -12.27
C GLY A 193 -0.02 -3.21 -12.91
N THR A 194 -0.08 -1.92 -13.26
CA THR A 194 0.99 -1.18 -13.95
C THR A 194 1.77 -0.22 -13.03
N LEU A 195 1.48 -0.21 -11.72
CA LEU A 195 2.14 0.64 -10.72
C LEU A 195 3.68 0.50 -10.70
N HIS A 196 4.19 -0.67 -11.12
CA HIS A 196 5.63 -0.93 -11.18
C HIS A 196 6.39 0.01 -12.12
N VAL A 197 5.71 0.69 -13.06
CA VAL A 197 6.30 1.67 -13.98
C VAL A 197 6.69 2.96 -13.26
N PHE A 198 5.97 3.38 -12.23
CA PHE A 198 6.27 4.58 -11.43
C PHE A 198 7.25 4.32 -10.29
N ALA A 199 7.60 3.09 -10.05
CA ALA A 199 8.70 2.76 -9.19
C ALA A 199 9.98 2.77 -10.01
N ILE A 200 11.04 3.42 -9.56
CA ILE A 200 12.36 3.16 -10.14
C ILE A 200 12.57 1.65 -10.05
N SER A 201 12.39 0.98 -11.18
CA SER A 201 12.35 -0.47 -11.28
C SER A 201 13.60 -1.00 -11.96
N GLY A 202 13.75 -2.31 -11.99
CA GLY A 202 14.78 -2.96 -12.77
C GLY A 202 14.74 -2.58 -14.25
N LEU A 203 13.56 -2.26 -14.81
CA LEU A 203 13.41 -1.78 -16.17
C LEU A 203 14.14 -0.46 -16.41
N HIS A 204 14.01 0.52 -15.48
CA HIS A 204 14.68 1.81 -15.59
C HIS A 204 16.21 1.67 -15.56
N ILE A 205 16.72 0.89 -14.60
CA ILE A 205 18.15 0.56 -14.54
C ILE A 205 18.59 -0.18 -15.82
N GLY A 206 17.76 -1.08 -16.34
CA GLY A 206 18.00 -1.78 -17.59
C GLY A 206 18.09 -0.84 -18.79
N ILE A 207 17.20 0.13 -18.93
CA ILE A 207 17.20 1.14 -20.00
C ILE A 207 18.45 2.01 -19.90
N ILE A 208 18.78 2.53 -18.72
CA ILE A 208 19.98 3.36 -18.50
C ILE A 208 21.24 2.54 -18.78
N THR A 209 21.31 1.30 -18.30
CA THR A 209 22.45 0.41 -18.57
C THR A 209 22.57 0.14 -20.06
N TRP A 210 21.45 -0.09 -20.76
CA TRP A 210 21.44 -0.29 -22.21
C TRP A 210 21.93 0.95 -22.97
N LEU A 211 21.50 2.14 -22.57
CA LEU A 211 22.00 3.41 -23.13
C LEU A 211 23.50 3.54 -22.96
N LEU A 212 24.01 3.34 -21.72
CA LEU A 212 25.43 3.40 -21.43
C LEU A 212 26.23 2.37 -22.24
N VAL A 213 25.76 1.14 -22.28
CA VAL A 213 26.39 0.06 -23.07
C VAL A 213 26.37 0.37 -24.57
N SER A 214 25.29 0.93 -25.08
CA SER A 214 25.18 1.34 -26.49
C SER A 214 26.20 2.45 -26.80
N PHE A 215 26.37 3.40 -25.89
CA PHE A 215 27.38 4.45 -26.01
C PHE A 215 28.82 3.89 -25.95
N LEU A 216 29.08 2.96 -25.02
CA LEU A 216 30.39 2.29 -24.93
C LEU A 216 30.73 1.48 -26.18
N ARG A 217 29.71 0.86 -26.83
CA ARG A 217 29.87 0.16 -28.13
C ARG A 217 30.18 1.15 -29.24
N LEU A 218 29.50 2.30 -29.28
CA LEU A 218 29.77 3.35 -30.27
C LEU A 218 31.20 3.84 -30.17
N LEU A 219 31.72 4.00 -28.95
CA LEU A 219 33.13 4.38 -28.68
C LEU A 219 34.11 3.21 -28.88
N LYS A 220 33.65 2.04 -29.32
CA LYS A 220 34.46 0.82 -29.54
C LYS A 220 35.24 0.36 -28.30
N ILE A 221 34.78 0.68 -27.09
CA ILE A 221 35.40 0.25 -25.83
C ILE A 221 35.27 -1.27 -25.69
N PRO A 222 36.35 -2.02 -25.37
CA PRO A 222 36.29 -3.46 -25.20
C PRO A 222 35.41 -3.86 -24.00
N LYS A 223 34.63 -4.95 -24.16
CA LYS A 223 33.67 -5.44 -23.14
C LYS A 223 34.28 -5.66 -21.75
N THR A 224 35.54 -6.01 -21.71
CA THR A 224 36.31 -6.22 -20.45
C THR A 224 36.45 -4.94 -19.60
N ARG A 225 36.41 -3.76 -20.24
CA ARG A 225 36.52 -2.46 -19.54
C ARG A 225 35.17 -1.85 -19.16
N TRP A 226 34.05 -2.39 -19.66
CA TRP A 226 32.71 -1.80 -19.44
C TRP A 226 32.37 -1.67 -17.96
N ILE A 227 32.70 -2.66 -17.15
CA ILE A 227 32.40 -2.62 -15.71
C ILE A 227 33.05 -1.43 -14.97
N LEU A 228 34.25 -1.02 -15.40
CA LEU A 228 34.97 0.11 -14.79
C LEU A 228 34.22 1.44 -14.98
N ILE A 229 33.39 1.54 -16.01
CA ILE A 229 32.58 2.73 -16.33
C ILE A 229 31.15 2.56 -15.81
N LEU A 230 30.56 1.37 -16.02
CA LEU A 230 29.18 1.11 -15.60
C LEU A 230 29.01 1.15 -14.09
N PHE A 231 29.96 0.57 -13.34
CA PHE A 231 29.86 0.50 -11.88
C PHE A 231 29.75 1.90 -11.23
N PRO A 232 30.68 2.86 -11.48
CA PRO A 232 30.57 4.18 -10.87
C PRO A 232 29.36 4.97 -11.38
N LEU A 233 28.99 4.90 -12.66
CA LEU A 233 27.86 5.62 -13.20
C LEU A 233 26.52 5.10 -12.69
N LEU A 234 26.33 3.78 -12.62
CA LEU A 234 25.12 3.18 -12.05
C LEU A 234 25.03 3.45 -10.55
N THR A 235 26.17 3.39 -9.83
CA THR A 235 26.20 3.72 -8.41
C THR A 235 25.82 5.18 -8.19
N LEU A 236 26.37 6.11 -8.96
CA LEU A 236 26.01 7.53 -8.88
C LEU A 236 24.51 7.76 -9.16
N PHE A 237 23.98 7.10 -10.19
CA PHE A 237 22.55 7.18 -10.52
C PHE A 237 21.66 6.63 -9.38
N ILE A 238 22.03 5.49 -8.78
CA ILE A 238 21.29 4.88 -7.67
C ILE A 238 21.33 5.80 -6.44
N LEU A 239 22.47 6.39 -6.13
CA LEU A 239 22.60 7.36 -5.04
C LEU A 239 21.77 8.62 -5.31
N ALA A 240 21.84 9.18 -6.51
CA ALA A 240 21.06 10.36 -6.90
C ALA A 240 19.55 10.10 -6.82
N THR A 241 19.07 8.91 -7.18
CA THR A 241 17.65 8.55 -7.12
C THR A 241 17.15 8.13 -5.73
N GLY A 242 17.96 8.31 -4.68
CA GLY A 242 17.59 8.08 -3.28
C GLY A 242 17.65 6.64 -2.85
N MET A 243 18.55 5.84 -3.43
CA MET A 243 18.88 4.45 -3.00
C MET A 243 17.65 3.54 -2.88
N LYS A 244 16.74 3.61 -3.84
CA LYS A 244 15.56 2.73 -3.82
C LYS A 244 15.98 1.27 -3.89
N ALA A 245 15.41 0.42 -3.04
CA ALA A 245 15.79 -0.99 -2.92
C ALA A 245 15.70 -1.75 -4.27
N SER A 246 14.71 -1.43 -5.12
CA SER A 246 14.59 -1.99 -6.48
C SER A 246 15.75 -1.60 -7.40
N ALA A 247 16.21 -0.33 -7.33
CA ALA A 247 17.32 0.17 -8.12
C ALA A 247 18.65 -0.45 -7.67
N ILE A 248 18.86 -0.56 -6.35
CA ILE A 248 20.08 -1.21 -5.80
C ILE A 248 20.18 -2.65 -6.30
N ARG A 249 19.11 -3.44 -6.19
CA ARG A 249 19.09 -4.83 -6.64
C ARG A 249 19.41 -4.96 -8.13
N ALA A 250 18.74 -4.14 -8.95
CA ALA A 250 18.95 -4.14 -10.41
C ALA A 250 20.37 -3.69 -10.78
N GLY A 251 20.90 -2.70 -10.09
CA GLY A 251 22.28 -2.24 -10.29
C GLY A 251 23.31 -3.28 -9.95
N ILE A 252 23.18 -3.97 -8.80
CA ILE A 252 24.06 -5.09 -8.41
C ILE A 252 24.00 -6.18 -9.48
N MET A 253 22.80 -6.59 -9.92
CA MET A 253 22.65 -7.60 -10.95
C MET A 253 23.28 -7.20 -12.27
N ALA A 254 23.08 -5.96 -12.72
CA ALA A 254 23.70 -5.42 -13.94
C ALA A 254 25.22 -5.39 -13.82
N CYS A 255 25.77 -4.90 -12.71
CA CYS A 255 27.21 -4.87 -12.47
C CYS A 255 27.82 -6.28 -12.50
N LEU A 256 27.20 -7.26 -11.85
CA LEU A 256 27.66 -8.64 -11.87
C LEU A 256 27.62 -9.25 -13.28
N PHE A 257 26.56 -8.99 -14.02
CA PHE A 257 26.41 -9.46 -15.40
C PHE A 257 27.51 -8.90 -16.30
N TYR A 258 27.78 -7.58 -16.22
CA TYR A 258 28.80 -6.91 -17.04
C TYR A 258 30.23 -7.04 -16.48
N ALA A 259 30.41 -7.52 -15.27
CA ALA A 259 31.73 -7.85 -14.72
C ALA A 259 32.28 -9.19 -15.27
N ALA A 260 31.41 -10.10 -15.71
CA ALA A 260 31.81 -11.45 -16.15
C ALA A 260 32.90 -11.45 -17.25
N PRO A 261 32.84 -10.60 -18.32
CA PRO A 261 33.89 -10.53 -19.32
C PRO A 261 35.24 -10.08 -18.77
N ALA A 262 35.26 -9.16 -17.77
CA ALA A 262 36.49 -8.71 -17.13
C ALA A 262 37.14 -9.84 -16.30
N LEU A 263 36.32 -10.73 -15.75
CA LEU A 263 36.74 -11.90 -14.98
C LEU A 263 37.01 -13.13 -15.88
N LYS A 264 37.01 -12.98 -17.21
CA LYS A 264 37.14 -14.05 -18.20
C LYS A 264 36.09 -15.17 -18.00
N ARG A 265 34.88 -14.80 -17.58
CA ARG A 265 33.73 -15.69 -17.40
C ARG A 265 32.65 -15.41 -18.45
N GLN A 266 31.85 -16.43 -18.75
CA GLN A 266 30.64 -16.22 -19.55
C GLN A 266 29.57 -15.49 -18.76
N THR A 267 28.87 -14.60 -19.42
CA THR A 267 27.72 -13.91 -18.83
C THR A 267 26.55 -14.87 -18.68
N ASP A 268 26.10 -15.05 -17.44
CA ASP A 268 24.92 -15.90 -17.15
C ASP A 268 23.96 -15.14 -16.21
N SER A 269 22.73 -14.95 -16.69
CA SER A 269 21.70 -14.22 -15.95
C SER A 269 21.27 -14.95 -14.66
N ARG A 270 21.31 -16.29 -14.63
CA ARG A 270 20.93 -17.08 -13.45
C ARG A 270 21.95 -16.88 -12.34
N THR A 271 23.22 -16.97 -12.67
CA THR A 271 24.32 -16.74 -11.73
C THR A 271 24.33 -15.31 -11.22
N ALA A 272 24.11 -14.31 -12.10
CA ALA A 272 24.01 -12.90 -11.71
C ALA A 272 22.82 -12.66 -10.76
N LEU A 273 21.67 -13.27 -11.02
CA LEU A 273 20.50 -13.19 -10.14
C LEU A 273 20.79 -13.81 -8.77
N ALA A 274 21.32 -15.04 -8.73
CA ALA A 274 21.61 -15.77 -7.49
C ALA A 274 22.63 -15.01 -6.62
N LEU A 275 23.74 -14.55 -7.24
CA LEU A 275 24.79 -13.83 -6.54
C LEU A 275 24.31 -12.45 -6.05
N SER A 276 23.48 -11.73 -6.84
CA SER A 276 22.89 -10.47 -6.39
C SER A 276 21.95 -10.66 -5.20
N GLY A 277 21.16 -11.73 -5.20
CA GLY A 277 20.31 -12.11 -4.06
C GLY A 277 21.13 -12.40 -2.80
N LEU A 278 22.21 -13.15 -2.95
CA LEU A 278 23.12 -13.46 -1.85
C LEU A 278 23.75 -12.19 -1.26
N ILE A 279 24.26 -11.29 -2.10
CA ILE A 279 24.86 -10.01 -1.66
C ILE A 279 23.83 -9.16 -0.91
N VAL A 280 22.62 -9.01 -1.47
CA VAL A 280 21.57 -8.21 -0.83
C VAL A 280 21.16 -8.79 0.53
N LEU A 281 21.00 -10.10 0.62
CA LEU A 281 20.65 -10.76 1.88
C LEU A 281 21.80 -10.77 2.88
N TRP A 282 23.04 -10.82 2.44
CA TRP A 282 24.18 -10.68 3.32
C TRP A 282 24.27 -9.31 3.98
N ILE A 283 24.04 -8.25 3.20
CA ILE A 283 24.04 -6.85 3.70
C ILE A 283 22.82 -6.56 4.56
N ALA A 284 21.64 -7.05 4.15
CA ALA A 284 20.37 -6.78 4.80
C ALA A 284 19.44 -8.00 4.80
N PRO A 285 19.60 -8.96 5.75
CA PRO A 285 18.81 -10.20 5.79
C PRO A 285 17.31 -9.98 5.85
N ARG A 286 16.86 -8.89 6.49
CA ARG A 286 15.46 -8.49 6.58
C ARG A 286 14.78 -8.27 5.22
N GLN A 287 15.56 -8.07 4.16
CA GLN A 287 15.01 -7.93 2.81
C GLN A 287 14.30 -9.19 2.32
N LEU A 288 14.59 -10.35 2.88
CA LEU A 288 13.90 -11.60 2.54
C LEU A 288 12.38 -11.52 2.78
N LEU A 289 11.97 -10.80 3.84
CA LEU A 289 10.56 -10.58 4.17
C LEU A 289 9.97 -9.33 3.49
N ASN A 290 10.78 -8.60 2.73
CA ASN A 290 10.32 -7.42 2.02
C ASN A 290 9.59 -7.81 0.72
N VAL A 291 8.33 -7.36 0.59
CA VAL A 291 7.50 -7.63 -0.58
C VAL A 291 8.20 -7.25 -1.88
N GLY A 292 8.91 -6.11 -1.90
CA GLY A 292 9.65 -5.66 -3.07
C GLY A 292 10.82 -6.57 -3.44
N PHE A 293 11.46 -7.23 -2.46
CA PHE A 293 12.49 -8.25 -2.71
C PHE A 293 11.85 -9.48 -3.37
N LEU A 294 10.77 -9.99 -2.78
CA LEU A 294 10.05 -11.16 -3.29
C LEU A 294 9.59 -10.91 -4.74
N TYR A 295 8.96 -9.77 -5.02
CA TYR A 295 8.55 -9.41 -6.39
C TYR A 295 9.72 -9.37 -7.36
N SER A 296 10.78 -8.64 -7.01
CA SER A 296 11.90 -8.41 -7.92
C SER A 296 12.61 -9.70 -8.30
N PHE A 297 12.95 -10.53 -7.31
CA PHE A 297 13.70 -11.78 -7.57
C PHE A 297 12.82 -12.86 -8.20
N SER A 298 11.58 -13.01 -7.74
CA SER A 298 10.66 -14.02 -8.30
C SER A 298 10.31 -13.72 -9.76
N ILE A 299 9.98 -12.46 -10.09
CA ILE A 299 9.64 -12.08 -11.48
C ILE A 299 10.84 -12.26 -12.39
N VAL A 300 12.04 -11.79 -12.00
CA VAL A 300 13.24 -11.95 -12.84
C VAL A 300 13.57 -13.41 -13.03
N LEU A 301 13.48 -14.24 -11.98
CA LEU A 301 13.64 -15.70 -12.11
C LEU A 301 12.62 -16.29 -13.07
N GLY A 302 11.35 -15.91 -12.93
CA GLY A 302 10.27 -16.35 -13.83
C GLY A 302 10.52 -15.97 -15.29
N LEU A 303 10.99 -14.74 -15.55
CA LEU A 303 11.35 -14.30 -16.88
C LEU A 303 12.50 -15.13 -17.49
N ILE A 304 13.55 -15.37 -16.69
CA ILE A 304 14.69 -16.19 -17.13
C ILE A 304 14.28 -17.63 -17.45
N LEU A 305 13.32 -18.18 -16.71
CA LEU A 305 12.91 -19.58 -16.85
C LEU A 305 11.81 -19.77 -17.89
N PHE A 306 10.87 -18.86 -18.01
CA PHE A 306 9.63 -19.07 -18.78
C PHE A 306 9.46 -18.18 -20.01
N ALA A 307 10.07 -16.97 -20.05
CA ALA A 307 9.80 -16.06 -21.16
C ALA A 307 10.23 -16.65 -22.52
N GLN A 308 11.45 -17.20 -22.61
CA GLN A 308 11.95 -17.77 -23.86
C GLN A 308 11.19 -19.03 -24.31
N PRO A 309 10.94 -20.04 -23.44
CA PRO A 309 10.09 -21.18 -23.81
C PRO A 309 8.70 -20.78 -24.30
N LEU A 310 8.07 -19.80 -23.64
CA LEU A 310 6.75 -19.32 -24.02
C LEU A 310 6.78 -18.57 -25.35
N HIS A 311 7.77 -17.71 -25.56
CA HIS A 311 7.98 -17.04 -26.85
C HIS A 311 8.16 -18.06 -27.97
N ASN A 312 9.00 -19.07 -27.78
CA ASN A 312 9.21 -20.13 -28.79
C ASN A 312 7.93 -20.92 -29.06
N TRP A 313 7.11 -21.16 -28.01
CA TRP A 313 5.83 -21.84 -28.18
C TRP A 313 4.83 -20.99 -28.99
N ILE A 314 4.74 -19.68 -28.73
CA ILE A 314 3.89 -18.76 -29.51
C ILE A 314 4.34 -18.70 -30.97
N MET A 315 5.66 -18.56 -31.15
CA MET A 315 6.23 -18.50 -32.52
C MET A 315 5.96 -19.74 -33.35
N LYS A 316 6.04 -20.95 -32.76
CA LYS A 316 5.76 -22.22 -33.45
C LYS A 316 4.32 -22.32 -33.96
N ARG A 317 3.37 -21.61 -33.38
CA ARG A 317 1.96 -21.63 -33.82
C ARG A 317 1.72 -20.86 -35.12
N ILE A 318 2.62 -19.96 -35.50
CA ILE A 318 2.50 -19.07 -36.67
C ILE A 318 3.71 -19.26 -37.60
N SER A 319 4.64 -20.18 -37.32
CA SER A 319 5.74 -20.46 -38.20
C SER A 319 5.21 -21.15 -39.47
N LEU A 320 5.52 -20.57 -40.63
CA LEU A 320 5.35 -21.23 -41.89
C LEU A 320 6.25 -22.46 -41.96
N ASP A 321 5.88 -23.44 -42.80
CA ASP A 321 6.75 -24.54 -43.15
C ASP A 321 8.11 -23.97 -43.62
N PRO A 322 9.23 -24.38 -43.02
CA PRO A 322 10.57 -23.91 -43.41
C PRO A 322 10.87 -24.05 -44.90
N TRP A 323 10.23 -25.01 -45.57
CA TRP A 323 10.40 -25.31 -46.96
C TRP A 323 9.39 -24.62 -47.88
N SER A 324 8.47 -23.81 -47.35
CA SER A 324 7.53 -23.05 -48.17
C SER A 324 8.26 -21.96 -48.97
N PRO A 325 7.82 -21.65 -50.22
CA PRO A 325 8.40 -20.56 -51.02
C PRO A 325 8.45 -19.23 -50.23
N ASP A 326 7.41 -18.94 -49.45
CA ASP A 326 7.31 -17.75 -48.61
C ASP A 326 8.33 -17.74 -47.45
N ALA A 327 8.82 -18.91 -47.03
CA ALA A 327 9.87 -18.99 -46.01
C ALA A 327 11.25 -18.75 -46.60
N LEU A 328 11.49 -19.25 -47.83
CA LEU A 328 12.77 -19.13 -48.53
C LEU A 328 13.01 -17.74 -49.11
N ALA A 329 11.97 -17.09 -49.65
CA ALA A 329 12.07 -15.76 -50.26
C ALA A 329 10.92 -14.83 -49.78
N PRO A 330 10.95 -14.38 -48.54
CA PRO A 330 9.87 -13.57 -47.99
C PRO A 330 9.81 -12.19 -48.64
N SER A 331 8.60 -11.75 -49.01
CA SER A 331 8.34 -10.39 -49.48
C SER A 331 8.69 -9.35 -48.42
N PHE A 332 8.79 -8.06 -48.78
CA PHE A 332 9.04 -6.99 -47.86
C PHE A 332 7.99 -6.94 -46.73
N SER A 333 6.70 -7.03 -47.09
CA SER A 333 5.59 -7.06 -46.13
C SER A 333 5.67 -8.23 -45.15
N GLN A 334 6.02 -9.43 -45.67
CA GLN A 334 6.21 -10.62 -44.83
C GLN A 334 7.41 -10.47 -43.86
N ARG A 335 8.50 -9.84 -44.30
CA ARG A 335 9.65 -9.53 -43.44
C ARG A 335 9.27 -8.56 -42.32
N VAL A 336 8.55 -7.47 -42.64
CA VAL A 336 8.05 -6.52 -41.68
C VAL A 336 7.10 -7.21 -40.70
N PHE A 337 6.10 -7.96 -41.22
CA PHE A 337 5.15 -8.69 -40.36
C PHE A 337 5.87 -9.67 -39.42
N ARG A 338 6.82 -10.47 -39.91
CA ARG A 338 7.60 -11.41 -39.08
C ARG A 338 8.40 -10.67 -37.99
N SER A 339 8.97 -9.52 -38.34
CA SER A 339 9.74 -8.71 -37.36
C SER A 339 8.83 -8.15 -36.27
N VAL A 340 7.71 -7.54 -36.64
CA VAL A 340 6.70 -7.03 -35.73
C VAL A 340 6.14 -8.15 -34.86
N TRP A 341 5.78 -9.30 -35.49
CA TRP A 341 5.26 -10.45 -34.75
C TRP A 341 6.26 -11.05 -33.76
N ARG A 342 7.54 -11.13 -34.13
CA ARG A 342 8.60 -11.58 -33.22
C ARG A 342 8.73 -10.67 -32.01
N TYR A 343 8.64 -9.38 -32.23
CA TYR A 343 8.70 -8.39 -31.15
C TYR A 343 7.46 -8.47 -30.23
N THR A 344 6.26 -8.47 -30.81
CA THR A 344 5.01 -8.52 -30.04
C THR A 344 4.83 -9.83 -29.29
N SER A 345 5.16 -10.98 -29.93
CA SER A 345 5.14 -12.28 -29.26
C SER A 345 6.14 -12.36 -28.09
N GLY A 346 7.28 -11.69 -28.22
CA GLY A 346 8.23 -11.53 -27.11
C GLY A 346 7.63 -10.74 -25.95
N LEU A 347 7.00 -9.60 -26.22
CA LEU A 347 6.29 -8.81 -25.20
C LEU A 347 5.15 -9.60 -24.54
N ILE A 348 4.36 -10.33 -25.32
CA ILE A 348 3.29 -11.18 -24.80
C ILE A 348 3.88 -12.25 -23.87
N ALA A 349 4.94 -12.94 -24.29
CA ALA A 349 5.59 -13.98 -23.50
C ALA A 349 6.14 -13.43 -22.17
N VAL A 350 6.78 -12.25 -22.19
CA VAL A 350 7.28 -11.57 -21.00
C VAL A 350 6.13 -11.16 -20.09
N SER A 351 5.05 -10.58 -20.63
CA SER A 351 3.89 -10.15 -19.85
C SER A 351 3.19 -11.33 -19.18
N ILE A 352 2.97 -12.43 -19.89
CA ILE A 352 2.36 -13.64 -19.32
C ILE A 352 3.26 -14.25 -18.25
N ALA A 353 4.57 -14.40 -18.51
CA ALA A 353 5.50 -14.95 -17.53
C ALA A 353 5.56 -14.10 -16.26
N ALA A 354 5.66 -12.78 -16.41
CA ALA A 354 5.67 -11.85 -15.26
C ALA A 354 4.35 -11.92 -14.46
N TRP A 355 3.20 -11.91 -15.16
CA TRP A 355 1.88 -11.97 -14.54
C TRP A 355 1.66 -13.28 -13.79
N LEU A 356 1.97 -14.42 -14.40
CA LEU A 356 1.85 -15.72 -13.76
C LEU A 356 2.68 -15.81 -12.47
N ILE A 357 3.92 -15.33 -12.49
CA ILE A 357 4.78 -15.38 -11.30
C ILE A 357 4.35 -14.35 -10.24
N SER A 358 3.87 -13.18 -10.64
CA SER A 358 3.48 -12.13 -9.67
C SER A 358 2.08 -12.33 -9.09
N ALA A 359 1.17 -13.02 -9.76
CA ALA A 359 -0.24 -13.14 -9.35
C ALA A 359 -0.43 -13.68 -7.91
N PRO A 360 0.23 -14.76 -7.45
CA PRO A 360 0.07 -15.22 -6.06
C PRO A 360 0.62 -14.23 -5.05
N ILE A 361 1.72 -13.55 -5.38
CA ILE A 361 2.33 -12.54 -4.51
C ILE A 361 1.39 -11.32 -4.44
N SER A 362 0.79 -10.92 -5.57
CA SER A 362 -0.22 -9.85 -5.61
C SER A 362 -1.46 -10.20 -4.78
N ALA A 363 -1.96 -11.42 -4.92
CA ALA A 363 -3.08 -11.90 -4.14
C ALA A 363 -2.78 -11.90 -2.63
N LEU A 364 -1.57 -12.33 -2.23
CA LEU A 364 -1.18 -12.42 -0.82
C LEU A 364 -0.99 -11.04 -0.17
N PHE A 365 -0.27 -10.12 -0.83
CA PHE A 365 0.15 -8.86 -0.21
C PHE A 365 -0.76 -7.67 -0.54
N PHE A 366 -1.42 -7.69 -1.70
CA PHE A 366 -2.28 -6.59 -2.16
C PHE A 366 -3.75 -6.99 -2.26
N ASN A 367 -4.08 -8.28 -2.05
CA ASN A 367 -5.44 -8.82 -2.13
C ASN A 367 -6.13 -8.49 -3.47
N GLN A 368 -5.36 -8.49 -4.54
CA GLN A 368 -5.81 -8.09 -5.87
C GLN A 368 -5.14 -8.93 -6.96
N ILE A 369 -5.91 -9.25 -7.99
CA ILE A 369 -5.42 -9.80 -9.26
C ILE A 369 -5.89 -8.88 -10.38
N SER A 370 -4.99 -8.54 -11.30
CA SER A 370 -5.25 -7.62 -12.40
C SER A 370 -4.93 -8.28 -13.75
N PRO A 371 -5.88 -8.98 -14.37
CA PRO A 371 -5.71 -9.52 -15.73
C PRO A 371 -5.45 -8.45 -16.77
N ALA A 372 -5.99 -7.23 -16.58
CA ALA A 372 -5.74 -6.08 -17.45
C ALA A 372 -4.25 -5.76 -17.60
N ALA A 373 -3.39 -6.14 -16.64
CA ALA A 373 -1.95 -5.99 -16.72
C ALA A 373 -1.34 -6.70 -17.93
N LEU A 374 -1.92 -7.81 -18.40
CA LEU A 374 -1.43 -8.54 -19.58
C LEU A 374 -1.51 -7.67 -20.84
N ILE A 375 -2.64 -7.00 -21.03
CA ILE A 375 -2.86 -6.08 -22.15
C ILE A 375 -2.14 -4.76 -21.89
N GLY A 376 -2.20 -4.27 -20.65
CA GLY A 376 -1.57 -3.04 -20.23
C GLY A 376 -0.09 -3.00 -20.51
N ASN A 377 0.63 -4.04 -20.16
CA ASN A 377 2.07 -4.11 -20.33
C ASN A 377 2.51 -4.11 -21.81
N LEU A 378 1.67 -4.58 -22.72
CA LEU A 378 1.97 -4.54 -24.16
C LEU A 378 2.18 -3.11 -24.67
N PHE A 379 1.47 -2.15 -24.09
CA PHE A 379 1.55 -0.74 -24.46
C PHE A 379 2.40 0.06 -23.47
N VAL A 380 2.17 -0.13 -22.17
CA VAL A 380 2.81 0.69 -21.13
C VAL A 380 4.32 0.46 -21.05
N VAL A 381 4.80 -0.77 -21.29
CA VAL A 381 6.24 -1.07 -21.24
C VAL A 381 7.01 -0.38 -22.38
N PRO A 382 6.61 -0.49 -23.67
CA PRO A 382 7.25 0.26 -24.77
C PRO A 382 7.13 1.78 -24.60
N ALA A 383 5.97 2.28 -24.19
CA ALA A 383 5.78 3.71 -23.95
C ALA A 383 6.66 4.24 -22.81
N SER A 384 6.80 3.46 -21.73
CA SER A 384 7.71 3.79 -20.61
C SER A 384 9.18 3.83 -21.05
N PHE A 385 9.56 2.94 -21.99
CA PHE A 385 10.89 3.00 -22.58
C PHE A 385 11.11 4.34 -23.29
N LEU A 386 10.15 4.80 -24.10
CA LEU A 386 10.25 6.09 -24.79
C LEU A 386 10.29 7.27 -23.82
N ILE A 387 9.43 7.25 -22.79
CA ILE A 387 9.41 8.29 -21.74
C ILE A 387 10.76 8.36 -21.02
N VAL A 388 11.29 7.22 -20.56
CA VAL A 388 12.57 7.18 -19.83
C VAL A 388 13.73 7.55 -20.74
N PHE A 389 13.69 7.10 -22.01
CA PHE A 389 14.72 7.43 -23.00
C PHE A 389 14.78 8.94 -23.27
N THR A 390 13.65 9.55 -23.62
CA THR A 390 13.57 11.00 -23.91
C THR A 390 13.89 11.82 -22.66
N ALA A 391 13.43 11.42 -21.47
CA ALA A 391 13.77 12.08 -20.22
C ALA A 391 15.28 11.95 -19.89
N ALA A 392 15.90 10.80 -20.14
CA ALA A 392 17.34 10.64 -19.98
C ALA A 392 18.13 11.50 -21.00
N CYS A 393 17.69 11.59 -22.24
CA CYS A 393 18.23 12.50 -23.24
C CYS A 393 18.10 13.97 -22.81
N SER A 394 16.94 14.35 -22.23
CA SER A 394 16.73 15.69 -21.66
C SER A 394 17.75 16.00 -20.59
N LEU A 395 18.05 15.08 -19.67
CA LEU A 395 19.06 15.30 -18.64
C LEU A 395 20.49 15.42 -19.22
N VAL A 396 20.85 14.50 -20.13
CA VAL A 396 22.22 14.46 -20.69
C VAL A 396 22.46 15.65 -21.62
N PHE A 397 21.64 15.84 -22.62
CA PHE A 397 21.84 16.91 -23.61
C PHE A 397 21.37 18.28 -23.09
N GLY A 398 20.36 18.33 -22.24
CA GLY A 398 19.91 19.55 -21.59
C GLY A 398 20.93 20.13 -20.62
N SER A 399 21.83 19.32 -20.06
CA SER A 399 22.96 19.82 -19.27
C SER A 399 24.02 20.50 -20.12
N ILE A 400 24.09 20.22 -21.45
CA ILE A 400 25.00 20.88 -22.39
C ILE A 400 24.35 22.17 -22.90
N ALA A 401 23.12 22.09 -23.40
CA ALA A 401 22.36 23.25 -23.85
C ALA A 401 20.86 23.10 -23.49
N PRO A 402 20.28 24.08 -22.80
CA PRO A 402 18.93 24.02 -22.28
C PRO A 402 17.84 23.76 -23.31
N ILE A 403 18.03 24.18 -24.55
CA ILE A 403 17.11 23.96 -25.66
C ILE A 403 16.85 22.45 -25.92
N PHE A 404 17.85 21.60 -25.71
CA PHE A 404 17.67 20.16 -25.85
C PHE A 404 16.73 19.60 -24.78
N ALA A 405 16.78 20.14 -23.56
CA ALA A 405 15.83 19.74 -22.51
C ALA A 405 14.41 20.06 -22.95
N GLU A 406 14.14 21.26 -23.49
CA GLU A 406 12.82 21.67 -23.96
C GLU A 406 12.29 20.74 -25.06
N VAL A 407 13.12 20.42 -26.06
CA VAL A 407 12.73 19.52 -27.17
C VAL A 407 12.35 18.11 -26.68
N PHE A 408 13.21 17.52 -25.81
CA PHE A 408 12.94 16.17 -25.31
C PHE A 408 11.76 16.13 -24.31
N ASN A 409 11.62 17.17 -23.47
CA ASN A 409 10.49 17.29 -22.56
C ASN A 409 9.18 17.49 -23.32
N PHE A 410 9.19 18.28 -24.40
CA PHE A 410 8.03 18.47 -25.26
C PHE A 410 7.53 17.14 -25.85
N ALA A 411 8.41 16.25 -26.28
CA ALA A 411 8.02 14.92 -26.74
C ALA A 411 7.24 14.14 -25.67
N ASN A 412 7.58 14.30 -24.40
CA ASN A 412 6.91 13.67 -23.28
C ASN A 412 5.49 14.23 -23.01
N THR A 413 5.18 15.44 -23.51
CA THR A 413 3.81 15.99 -23.46
C THR A 413 2.82 15.20 -24.31
N ALA A 414 3.30 14.40 -25.27
CA ALA A 414 2.50 13.45 -26.03
C ALA A 414 2.50 12.06 -25.39
N PHE A 415 3.68 11.54 -25.00
CA PHE A 415 3.80 10.16 -24.49
C PHE A 415 3.09 9.96 -23.14
N VAL A 416 3.26 10.89 -22.21
CA VAL A 416 2.70 10.74 -20.84
C VAL A 416 1.17 10.75 -20.87
N PRO A 417 0.46 11.75 -21.47
CA PRO A 417 -1.01 11.73 -21.54
C PRO A 417 -1.56 10.51 -22.28
N THR A 418 -0.83 10.00 -23.30
CA THR A 418 -1.24 8.79 -24.02
C THR A 418 -1.23 7.58 -23.10
N VAL A 419 -0.20 7.42 -22.25
CA VAL A 419 -0.15 6.36 -21.23
C VAL A 419 -1.28 6.54 -20.21
N LEU A 420 -1.50 7.75 -19.73
CA LEU A 420 -2.57 8.04 -18.78
C LEU A 420 -3.96 7.71 -19.35
N SER A 421 -4.22 8.10 -20.60
CA SER A 421 -5.48 7.78 -21.28
C SER A 421 -5.67 6.26 -21.44
N TRP A 422 -4.59 5.55 -21.80
CA TRP A 422 -4.61 4.10 -21.88
C TRP A 422 -4.93 3.43 -20.56
N ILE A 423 -4.34 3.91 -19.46
CA ILE A 423 -4.63 3.42 -18.11
C ILE A 423 -6.09 3.66 -17.72
N LYS A 424 -6.68 4.81 -18.06
CA LYS A 424 -8.11 5.06 -17.84
C LYS A 424 -8.98 4.05 -18.59
N VAL A 425 -8.66 3.76 -19.84
CA VAL A 425 -9.38 2.75 -20.64
C VAL A 425 -9.26 1.37 -19.99
N LEU A 426 -8.05 0.96 -19.60
CA LEU A 426 -7.82 -0.34 -18.94
C LEU A 426 -8.56 -0.46 -17.61
N HIS A 427 -8.59 0.62 -16.84
CA HIS A 427 -9.30 0.66 -15.56
C HIS A 427 -10.81 0.48 -15.74
N GLY A 428 -11.37 1.02 -16.83
CA GLY A 428 -12.79 0.89 -17.18
C GLY A 428 -13.20 -0.49 -17.72
N ILE A 429 -12.27 -1.42 -17.96
CA ILE A 429 -12.60 -2.76 -18.47
C ILE A 429 -13.24 -3.61 -17.36
N PRO A 430 -14.50 -4.06 -17.52
CA PRO A 430 -15.13 -4.96 -16.55
C PRO A 430 -14.30 -6.24 -16.38
N GLY A 431 -14.00 -6.64 -15.13
CA GLY A 431 -13.15 -7.81 -14.87
C GLY A 431 -11.64 -7.57 -15.11
N GLY A 432 -11.23 -6.34 -15.47
CA GLY A 432 -9.83 -5.99 -15.65
C GLY A 432 -9.00 -6.09 -14.36
N HIS A 433 -9.64 -5.94 -13.22
CA HIS A 433 -9.08 -6.15 -11.89
C HIS A 433 -10.18 -6.64 -10.93
N PHE A 434 -9.81 -7.41 -9.94
CA PHE A 434 -10.74 -7.86 -8.89
C PHE A 434 -10.01 -8.14 -7.58
N ALA A 435 -10.73 -7.86 -6.48
CA ALA A 435 -10.26 -8.18 -5.16
C ALA A 435 -10.33 -9.69 -4.92
N VAL A 436 -9.30 -10.24 -4.29
CA VAL A 436 -9.24 -11.64 -3.89
C VAL A 436 -8.84 -11.74 -2.42
N PRO A 437 -9.41 -12.68 -1.65
CA PRO A 437 -8.94 -12.94 -0.31
C PRO A 437 -7.49 -13.41 -0.35
N ALA A 438 -6.75 -13.16 0.73
CA ALA A 438 -5.38 -13.65 0.83
C ALA A 438 -5.37 -15.20 0.71
N PRO A 439 -4.63 -15.75 -0.27
CA PRO A 439 -4.57 -17.20 -0.44
C PRO A 439 -3.85 -17.86 0.73
N ALA A 440 -4.30 -19.05 1.15
CA ALA A 440 -3.59 -19.82 2.13
C ALA A 440 -2.15 -20.13 1.66
N PRO A 441 -1.14 -20.09 2.55
CA PRO A 441 0.26 -20.36 2.19
C PRO A 441 0.44 -21.66 1.42
N LEU A 442 -0.33 -22.68 1.76
CA LEU A 442 -0.31 -23.97 1.09
C LEU A 442 -0.70 -23.90 -0.40
N LEU A 443 -1.67 -23.04 -0.75
CA LEU A 443 -2.05 -22.78 -2.14
C LEU A 443 -0.93 -22.12 -2.94
N ILE A 444 -0.18 -21.22 -2.31
CA ILE A 444 0.96 -20.55 -2.95
C ILE A 444 2.06 -21.57 -3.21
N ILE A 445 2.35 -22.42 -2.24
CA ILE A 445 3.32 -23.52 -2.39
C ILE A 445 2.88 -24.46 -3.52
N ALA A 446 1.62 -24.87 -3.55
CA ALA A 446 1.05 -25.70 -4.60
C ALA A 446 1.16 -25.04 -5.98
N TYR A 447 0.83 -23.75 -6.07
CA TYR A 447 0.91 -23.00 -7.31
C TYR A 447 2.34 -22.96 -7.88
N TYR A 448 3.34 -22.55 -7.10
CA TYR A 448 4.73 -22.55 -7.56
C TYR A 448 5.28 -23.96 -7.77
N GLY A 449 4.80 -24.94 -7.01
CA GLY A 449 5.10 -26.35 -7.20
C GLY A 449 4.67 -26.84 -8.58
N ILE A 450 3.54 -26.40 -9.12
CA ILE A 450 3.09 -26.72 -10.49
C ILE A 450 4.12 -26.24 -11.52
N PHE A 451 4.62 -25.00 -11.39
CA PHE A 451 5.65 -24.47 -12.28
C PHE A 451 6.97 -25.25 -12.18
N TRP A 452 7.39 -25.54 -10.95
CA TRP A 452 8.58 -26.37 -10.71
C TRP A 452 8.44 -27.76 -11.35
N PHE A 453 7.26 -28.38 -11.15
CA PHE A 453 6.95 -29.68 -11.74
C PHE A 453 6.95 -29.61 -13.28
N ALA A 454 6.36 -28.59 -13.88
CA ALA A 454 6.33 -28.43 -15.35
C ALA A 454 7.74 -28.33 -15.94
N LEU A 455 8.67 -27.62 -15.25
CA LEU A 455 10.06 -27.48 -15.67
C LEU A 455 10.87 -28.79 -15.58
N PHE A 456 10.68 -29.54 -14.50
CA PHE A 456 11.54 -30.68 -14.17
C PHE A 456 10.87 -32.04 -14.37
N ARG A 457 9.62 -32.08 -14.87
CA ARG A 457 8.82 -33.32 -15.00
C ARG A 457 9.56 -34.50 -15.61
N ARG A 458 10.48 -34.27 -16.56
CA ARG A 458 11.24 -35.33 -17.22
C ARG A 458 12.34 -35.94 -16.30
N LYS A 459 12.81 -35.18 -15.31
CA LYS A 459 13.86 -35.58 -14.34
C LYS A 459 13.31 -36.13 -13.03
N ILE A 460 11.96 -36.01 -12.83
CA ILE A 460 11.31 -36.40 -11.58
C ILE A 460 10.87 -37.86 -11.68
N PRO A 461 11.23 -38.71 -10.73
CA PRO A 461 10.75 -40.10 -10.64
C PRO A 461 9.22 -40.18 -10.60
N PRO A 462 8.61 -41.22 -11.22
CA PRO A 462 7.14 -41.33 -11.30
C PRO A 462 6.46 -41.33 -9.92
N PHE A 463 7.07 -41.94 -8.90
CA PHE A 463 6.57 -41.95 -7.54
C PHE A 463 6.39 -40.51 -6.98
N ILE A 464 7.39 -39.66 -7.15
CA ILE A 464 7.31 -38.25 -6.69
C ILE A 464 6.24 -37.46 -7.46
N ARG A 465 6.01 -37.80 -8.74
CA ARG A 465 4.92 -37.19 -9.54
C ARG A 465 3.56 -37.48 -8.91
N TRP A 466 3.30 -38.72 -8.52
CA TRP A 466 2.05 -39.12 -7.88
C TRP A 466 1.88 -38.51 -6.48
N LEU A 467 2.96 -38.43 -5.69
CA LEU A 467 2.92 -37.69 -4.41
C LEU A 467 2.56 -36.21 -4.61
N PHE A 468 3.13 -35.57 -5.64
CA PHE A 468 2.82 -34.18 -5.94
C PHE A 468 1.36 -33.99 -6.42
N VAL A 469 0.85 -34.88 -7.24
CA VAL A 469 -0.58 -34.88 -7.65
C VAL A 469 -1.49 -35.07 -6.43
N GLY A 470 -1.17 -36.01 -5.55
CA GLY A 470 -1.89 -36.20 -4.28
C GLY A 470 -1.88 -34.94 -3.38
N PHE A 471 -0.72 -34.30 -3.27
CA PHE A 471 -0.59 -33.01 -2.55
C PHE A 471 -1.48 -31.92 -3.14
N LEU A 472 -1.53 -31.77 -4.47
CA LEU A 472 -2.40 -30.82 -5.14
C LEU A 472 -3.87 -31.12 -4.87
N ILE A 473 -4.31 -32.38 -5.04
CA ILE A 473 -5.68 -32.82 -4.80
C ILE A 473 -6.09 -32.51 -3.35
N SER A 474 -5.22 -32.86 -2.38
CA SER A 474 -5.49 -32.58 -0.97
C SER A 474 -5.60 -31.09 -0.67
N THR A 475 -4.69 -30.27 -1.23
CA THR A 475 -4.68 -28.82 -1.04
C THR A 475 -5.95 -28.17 -1.60
N PHE A 476 -6.34 -28.53 -2.84
CA PHE A 476 -7.54 -28.01 -3.46
C PHE A 476 -8.81 -28.57 -2.78
N GLY A 477 -8.77 -29.83 -2.33
CA GLY A 477 -9.86 -30.43 -1.56
C GLY A 477 -10.11 -29.73 -0.23
N ILE A 478 -9.08 -29.47 0.54
CA ILE A 478 -9.17 -28.69 1.79
C ILE A 478 -9.73 -27.31 1.52
N GLN A 479 -9.23 -26.61 0.50
CA GLN A 479 -9.72 -25.27 0.16
C GLN A 479 -11.17 -25.30 -0.30
N ALA A 480 -11.57 -26.27 -1.11
CA ALA A 480 -12.95 -26.45 -1.53
C ALA A 480 -13.89 -26.71 -0.33
N ALA A 481 -13.45 -27.55 0.62
CA ALA A 481 -14.18 -27.79 1.86
C ALA A 481 -14.32 -26.50 2.69
N HIS A 482 -13.27 -25.70 2.83
CA HIS A 482 -13.36 -24.40 3.48
C HIS A 482 -14.33 -23.43 2.79
N ILE A 483 -14.37 -23.43 1.46
CA ILE A 483 -15.31 -22.61 0.69
C ILE A 483 -16.73 -23.12 0.83
N SER A 484 -16.93 -24.44 0.85
CA SER A 484 -18.26 -25.06 0.94
C SER A 484 -18.92 -24.88 2.31
N GLN A 485 -18.13 -24.81 3.39
CA GLN A 485 -18.66 -24.52 4.74
C GLN A 485 -19.28 -23.13 4.83
N GLY A 486 -19.12 -22.29 3.82
CA GLY A 486 -19.62 -20.92 3.76
C GLY A 486 -18.95 -20.01 4.82
N PRO A 487 -18.86 -18.74 4.56
CA PRO A 487 -18.34 -17.82 5.56
C PRO A 487 -19.35 -17.67 6.67
N GLU A 488 -18.94 -17.95 7.91
CA GLU A 488 -19.75 -17.67 9.09
C GLU A 488 -20.21 -16.22 9.12
N ALA A 489 -21.44 -16.00 9.62
CA ALA A 489 -21.91 -14.67 9.92
C ALA A 489 -21.06 -14.05 11.03
N SER A 490 -20.33 -13.03 10.68
CA SER A 490 -19.37 -12.40 11.58
C SER A 490 -19.45 -10.90 11.46
N ALA A 491 -19.30 -10.20 12.58
CA ALA A 491 -19.03 -8.79 12.61
C ALA A 491 -17.54 -8.56 12.89
N TYR A 492 -16.96 -7.61 12.18
CA TYR A 492 -15.57 -7.17 12.38
C TYR A 492 -15.61 -5.74 12.89
N ILE A 493 -15.08 -5.54 14.07
CA ILE A 493 -15.00 -4.26 14.73
C ILE A 493 -13.57 -3.74 14.60
N MET A 494 -13.41 -2.68 13.87
CA MET A 494 -12.12 -2.04 13.68
C MET A 494 -12.06 -0.75 14.49
N THR A 495 -11.05 -0.65 15.32
CA THR A 495 -10.91 0.45 16.26
C THR A 495 -9.99 1.53 15.70
N GLY A 496 -10.53 2.73 15.56
CA GLY A 496 -9.80 3.94 15.21
C GLY A 496 -9.27 4.69 16.43
N ARG A 497 -9.09 5.99 16.25
CA ARG A 497 -8.59 6.89 17.29
C ARG A 497 -9.69 7.35 18.24
N GLU A 498 -10.86 7.63 17.70
CA GLU A 498 -12.02 8.22 18.40
C GLU A 498 -13.33 7.54 17.99
N HIS A 499 -13.26 6.52 17.14
CA HIS A 499 -14.43 5.83 16.60
C HIS A 499 -14.15 4.35 16.40
N SER A 500 -15.21 3.58 16.25
CA SER A 500 -15.14 2.18 15.81
C SER A 500 -15.96 2.00 14.56
N SER A 501 -15.37 1.41 13.53
CA SER A 501 -16.06 0.99 12.31
C SER A 501 -16.50 -0.47 12.45
N VAL A 502 -17.73 -0.76 12.06
CA VAL A 502 -18.28 -2.13 12.09
C VAL A 502 -18.52 -2.63 10.68
N SER A 503 -17.94 -3.77 10.35
CA SER A 503 -18.17 -4.44 9.06
C SER A 503 -18.86 -5.78 9.31
N ILE A 504 -20.04 -5.98 8.75
CA ILE A 504 -20.87 -7.18 8.99
C ILE A 504 -20.93 -7.99 7.71
N ARG A 505 -20.62 -9.27 7.83
CA ARG A 505 -20.62 -10.23 6.73
C ARG A 505 -21.82 -11.14 6.77
N SER A 506 -22.49 -11.29 5.64
CA SER A 506 -23.58 -12.27 5.42
C SER A 506 -23.32 -13.05 4.13
N GLY A 507 -22.64 -14.17 4.23
CA GLY A 507 -22.20 -14.90 3.05
C GLY A 507 -21.18 -14.08 2.24
N ARG A 508 -21.57 -13.67 1.03
CA ARG A 508 -20.78 -12.78 0.17
C ARG A 508 -21.14 -11.29 0.31
N ALA A 509 -22.25 -10.99 0.99
CA ALA A 509 -22.71 -9.62 1.17
C ALA A 509 -22.04 -8.94 2.37
N TRP A 510 -21.81 -7.64 2.26
CA TRP A 510 -21.15 -6.84 3.28
C TRP A 510 -21.95 -5.57 3.59
N MET A 511 -22.10 -5.29 4.87
CA MET A 511 -22.56 -4.02 5.40
C MET A 511 -21.41 -3.37 6.15
N VAL A 512 -21.17 -2.09 5.90
CA VAL A 512 -20.15 -1.30 6.61
C VAL A 512 -20.82 -0.12 7.27
N VAL A 513 -20.62 0.01 8.57
CA VAL A 513 -21.18 1.08 9.40
C VAL A 513 -20.05 1.99 9.84
N ASP A 514 -20.24 3.28 9.64
CA ASP A 514 -19.32 4.34 10.01
C ASP A 514 -17.86 4.04 9.63
N PRO A 515 -17.48 4.22 8.37
CA PRO A 515 -16.15 3.83 7.90
C PRO A 515 -15.00 4.66 8.48
N GLY A 516 -15.31 5.63 9.34
CA GLY A 516 -14.35 6.41 10.10
C GLY A 516 -13.76 7.63 9.39
N PRO A 517 -12.73 8.24 9.98
CA PRO A 517 -12.09 9.43 9.44
C PRO A 517 -11.25 9.13 8.22
N ARG A 518 -11.11 10.13 7.36
CA ARG A 518 -10.43 10.04 6.08
C ARG A 518 -8.99 9.51 6.15
N PHE A 519 -8.29 9.76 7.24
CA PHE A 519 -6.89 9.33 7.39
C PHE A 519 -6.77 7.85 7.81
N GLU A 520 -7.84 7.24 8.35
CA GLU A 520 -7.86 5.82 8.76
C GLU A 520 -8.45 4.89 7.70
N PHE A 521 -9.08 5.42 6.66
CA PHE A 521 -9.71 4.65 5.57
C PHE A 521 -8.83 3.51 5.03
N ARG A 522 -7.53 3.71 4.88
CA ARG A 522 -6.63 2.68 4.35
C ARG A 522 -6.57 1.41 5.22
N TYR A 523 -6.85 1.51 6.52
CA TYR A 523 -6.91 0.34 7.40
C TYR A 523 -8.18 -0.47 7.13
N LEU A 524 -9.32 0.22 7.04
CA LEU A 524 -10.60 -0.38 6.65
C LEU A 524 -10.50 -0.99 5.24
N GLN A 525 -10.00 -0.26 4.27
CA GLN A 525 -9.81 -0.73 2.90
C GLN A 525 -8.95 -1.99 2.85
N ARG A 526 -7.83 -2.00 3.57
CA ARG A 526 -6.95 -3.17 3.65
C ARG A 526 -7.66 -4.38 4.26
N HIS A 527 -8.39 -4.17 5.36
CA HIS A 527 -9.15 -5.23 6.00
C HIS A 527 -10.20 -5.82 5.06
N LEU A 528 -11.02 -4.98 4.45
CA LEU A 528 -12.06 -5.41 3.51
C LEU A 528 -11.47 -6.13 2.29
N ARG A 529 -10.39 -5.60 1.71
CA ARG A 529 -9.69 -6.26 0.59
C ARG A 529 -9.06 -7.59 1.00
N LYS A 530 -8.50 -7.70 2.22
CA LYS A 530 -7.99 -8.97 2.77
C LYS A 530 -9.10 -10.04 2.86
N GLN A 531 -10.35 -9.61 3.09
CA GLN A 531 -11.54 -10.48 3.06
C GLN A 531 -12.09 -10.72 1.64
N GLY A 532 -11.48 -10.16 0.60
CA GLY A 532 -11.91 -10.30 -0.79
C GLY A 532 -13.12 -9.42 -1.16
N VAL A 533 -13.38 -8.36 -0.41
CA VAL A 533 -14.50 -7.45 -0.67
C VAL A 533 -14.20 -6.59 -1.87
N GLY A 534 -15.01 -6.70 -2.92
CA GLY A 534 -15.03 -5.79 -4.06
C GLY A 534 -16.25 -4.88 -4.06
N ARG A 535 -17.36 -5.34 -3.38
CA ARG A 535 -18.62 -4.63 -3.27
C ARG A 535 -19.06 -4.56 -1.81
N ILE A 536 -19.54 -3.39 -1.39
CA ILE A 536 -20.22 -3.14 -0.12
C ILE A 536 -21.72 -3.02 -0.46
N ASP A 537 -22.54 -3.98 -0.03
CA ASP A 537 -23.96 -3.97 -0.37
C ASP A 537 -24.71 -2.84 0.32
N VAL A 538 -24.35 -2.55 1.58
CA VAL A 538 -24.93 -1.45 2.36
C VAL A 538 -23.82 -0.69 3.07
N LEU A 539 -23.75 0.61 2.81
CA LEU A 539 -22.88 1.54 3.52
C LEU A 539 -23.76 2.43 4.41
N VAL A 540 -23.49 2.42 5.72
CA VAL A 540 -24.30 3.11 6.71
C VAL A 540 -23.56 4.29 7.29
N CYS A 541 -24.19 5.47 7.28
CA CYS A 541 -23.77 6.65 8.02
C CYS A 541 -24.72 6.81 9.21
N THR A 542 -24.24 6.63 10.44
CA THR A 542 -25.14 6.74 11.61
C THR A 542 -25.48 8.18 11.94
N HIS A 543 -24.56 9.13 11.75
CA HIS A 543 -24.75 10.54 12.03
C HIS A 543 -23.79 11.41 11.16
N SER A 544 -23.84 12.72 11.33
CA SER A 544 -23.13 13.69 10.46
C SER A 544 -21.68 13.98 10.87
N ASP A 545 -21.17 13.33 11.93
CA ASP A 545 -19.85 13.67 12.46
C ASP A 545 -18.71 13.22 11.53
N SER A 546 -17.76 14.11 11.32
CA SER A 546 -16.68 13.92 10.36
C SER A 546 -15.77 12.73 10.71
N ASP A 547 -15.63 12.42 12.00
CA ASP A 547 -14.77 11.34 12.47
C ASP A 547 -15.36 9.95 12.21
N HIS A 548 -16.65 9.89 11.93
CA HIS A 548 -17.37 8.67 11.58
C HIS A 548 -17.54 8.47 10.08
N ILE A 549 -17.81 9.54 9.31
CA ILE A 549 -18.26 9.41 7.91
C ILE A 549 -17.35 10.05 6.87
N SER A 550 -16.28 10.76 7.24
CA SER A 550 -15.46 11.46 6.25
C SER A 550 -14.66 10.52 5.31
N SER A 551 -14.65 9.22 5.58
CA SER A 551 -14.13 8.18 4.67
C SER A 551 -15.13 7.72 3.61
N VAL A 552 -16.41 8.04 3.72
CA VAL A 552 -17.45 7.56 2.79
C VAL A 552 -17.14 7.87 1.33
N PRO A 553 -16.68 9.08 0.96
CA PRO A 553 -16.27 9.36 -0.43
C PRO A 553 -15.18 8.41 -0.93
N ARG A 554 -14.23 8.04 -0.08
CA ARG A 554 -13.19 7.08 -0.42
C ARG A 554 -13.69 5.63 -0.51
N CYS A 555 -14.73 5.28 0.27
CA CYS A 555 -15.41 3.99 0.12
C CYS A 555 -16.09 3.91 -1.24
N ILE A 556 -16.77 4.97 -1.67
CA ILE A 556 -17.43 5.08 -2.98
C ILE A 556 -16.41 4.97 -4.13
N ASP A 557 -15.23 5.54 -3.98
CA ASP A 557 -14.17 5.44 -4.99
C ASP A 557 -13.47 4.07 -5.02
N ALA A 558 -13.41 3.37 -3.87
CA ALA A 558 -12.62 2.14 -3.72
C ALA A 558 -13.43 0.84 -3.87
N PHE A 559 -14.74 0.90 -3.70
CA PHE A 559 -15.65 -0.23 -3.71
C PHE A 559 -16.91 0.08 -4.51
N GLU A 560 -17.52 -0.94 -5.11
CA GLU A 560 -18.88 -0.82 -5.62
C GLU A 560 -19.85 -0.75 -4.44
N ILE A 561 -20.68 0.30 -4.38
CA ILE A 561 -21.68 0.49 -3.30
C ILE A 561 -23.05 0.13 -3.81
N GLY A 562 -23.76 -0.78 -3.10
CA GLY A 562 -25.12 -1.17 -3.44
C GLY A 562 -26.13 -0.09 -3.05
N GLU A 563 -26.11 0.33 -1.79
CA GLU A 563 -26.97 1.41 -1.27
C GLU A 563 -26.30 2.13 -0.09
N LEU A 564 -26.67 3.38 0.11
CA LEU A 564 -26.22 4.23 1.21
C LEU A 564 -27.37 4.49 2.17
N TRP A 565 -27.24 4.03 3.43
CA TRP A 565 -28.20 4.34 4.48
C TRP A 565 -27.78 5.59 5.25
N VAL A 566 -28.75 6.49 5.45
CA VAL A 566 -28.55 7.75 6.17
C VAL A 566 -29.74 8.00 7.10
N PRO A 567 -29.56 8.72 8.22
CA PRO A 567 -30.68 9.09 9.08
C PRO A 567 -31.66 10.04 8.37
N ASP A 568 -32.94 9.90 8.66
CA ASP A 568 -34.01 10.79 8.12
C ASP A 568 -34.13 12.05 8.98
N LEU A 569 -33.37 13.09 8.59
CA LEU A 569 -33.26 14.36 9.29
C LEU A 569 -33.92 15.50 8.52
N ALA A 570 -34.50 16.45 9.25
CA ALA A 570 -35.10 17.68 8.68
C ALA A 570 -34.05 18.53 7.94
N LYS A 571 -32.85 18.68 8.51
CA LYS A 571 -31.67 19.27 7.88
C LYS A 571 -30.50 18.30 7.96
N GLN A 572 -29.61 18.38 7.02
CA GLN A 572 -28.42 17.52 7.00
C GLN A 572 -27.16 18.36 7.25
N GLY A 573 -26.27 17.87 8.12
CA GLY A 573 -24.97 18.50 8.33
C GLY A 573 -24.17 18.59 7.01
N LYS A 574 -23.31 19.58 6.88
CA LYS A 574 -22.54 19.85 5.64
C LYS A 574 -21.80 18.62 5.08
N THR A 575 -21.20 17.82 5.97
CA THR A 575 -20.46 16.60 5.58
C THR A 575 -21.40 15.56 4.98
N LEU A 576 -22.51 15.26 5.66
CA LEU A 576 -23.50 14.28 5.20
C LEU A 576 -24.20 14.72 3.92
N ALA A 577 -24.55 16.00 3.80
CA ALA A 577 -25.13 16.57 2.57
C ALA A 577 -24.20 16.41 1.36
N GLY A 578 -22.89 16.66 1.54
CA GLY A 578 -21.89 16.45 0.49
C GLY A 578 -21.77 14.98 0.08
N ILE A 579 -21.84 14.05 1.05
CA ILE A 579 -21.80 12.60 0.79
C ILE A 579 -23.04 12.16 0.00
N ILE A 580 -24.23 12.66 0.36
CA ILE A 580 -25.49 12.33 -0.35
C ILE A 580 -25.46 12.87 -1.79
N ALA A 581 -24.94 14.08 -1.99
CA ALA A 581 -24.78 14.65 -3.32
C ALA A 581 -23.85 13.78 -4.18
N LEU A 582 -22.69 13.38 -3.64
CA LEU A 582 -21.75 12.50 -4.32
C LEU A 582 -22.36 11.11 -4.65
N ALA A 583 -23.10 10.53 -3.70
CA ALA A 583 -23.75 9.24 -3.92
C ALA A 583 -24.78 9.30 -5.07
N ARG A 584 -25.56 10.39 -5.13
CA ARG A 584 -26.52 10.62 -6.22
C ARG A 584 -25.82 10.84 -7.56
N GLU A 585 -24.74 11.61 -7.59
CA GLU A 585 -23.91 11.80 -8.80
C GLU A 585 -23.38 10.47 -9.35
N ARG A 586 -23.02 9.55 -8.45
CA ARG A 586 -22.53 8.20 -8.80
C ARG A 586 -23.64 7.18 -9.03
N GLY A 587 -24.93 7.57 -8.99
CA GLY A 587 -26.07 6.68 -9.18
C GLY A 587 -26.28 5.68 -8.05
N ILE A 588 -25.75 5.95 -6.84
CA ILE A 588 -25.90 5.09 -5.67
C ILE A 588 -27.24 5.41 -5.00
N PRO A 589 -28.14 4.40 -4.79
CA PRO A 589 -29.39 4.59 -4.06
C PRO A 589 -29.14 5.08 -2.64
N VAL A 590 -29.78 6.17 -2.25
CA VAL A 590 -29.72 6.73 -0.90
C VAL A 590 -31.02 6.43 -0.19
N VAL A 591 -30.95 5.61 0.87
CA VAL A 591 -32.09 5.18 1.66
C VAL A 591 -32.10 5.91 2.99
N ARG A 592 -33.15 6.69 3.25
CA ARG A 592 -33.35 7.36 4.54
C ARG A 592 -33.99 6.40 5.53
N LYS A 593 -33.46 6.35 6.73
CA LYS A 593 -33.88 5.45 7.82
C LYS A 593 -34.34 6.25 9.04
N LYS A 594 -35.41 5.81 9.68
CA LYS A 594 -36.01 6.43 10.86
C LYS A 594 -36.49 5.37 11.87
N ALA A 595 -36.80 5.80 13.07
CA ALA A 595 -37.37 4.97 14.12
C ALA A 595 -38.62 4.25 13.63
N GLY A 596 -38.77 2.95 13.96
CA GLY A 596 -39.84 2.09 13.53
C GLY A 596 -39.62 1.37 12.20
N ASP A 597 -38.60 1.75 11.41
CA ASP A 597 -38.26 1.00 10.22
C ASP A 597 -37.69 -0.37 10.62
N HIS A 598 -38.19 -1.42 9.96
CA HIS A 598 -37.72 -2.78 10.14
C HIS A 598 -37.64 -3.50 8.80
N GLY A 599 -36.82 -4.53 8.74
CA GLY A 599 -36.68 -5.33 7.51
C GLY A 599 -35.61 -6.39 7.59
N MET A 600 -35.52 -7.16 6.51
CA MET A 600 -34.49 -8.18 6.38
C MET A 600 -33.38 -7.70 5.47
N TRP A 601 -32.11 -7.75 5.97
CA TRP A 601 -30.92 -7.65 5.12
C TRP A 601 -30.26 -9.04 5.06
N LYS A 602 -30.45 -9.73 3.94
CA LYS A 602 -30.03 -11.12 3.77
C LYS A 602 -30.62 -12.01 4.86
N GLN A 603 -29.79 -12.54 5.77
CA GLN A 603 -30.22 -13.43 6.87
C GLN A 603 -30.33 -12.69 8.23
N TYR A 604 -30.22 -11.37 8.21
CA TYR A 604 -30.31 -10.53 9.39
C TYR A 604 -31.61 -9.76 9.41
N GLU A 605 -32.29 -9.79 10.53
CA GLU A 605 -33.37 -8.85 10.82
C GLU A 605 -32.78 -7.55 11.35
N ILE A 606 -33.21 -6.43 10.80
CA ILE A 606 -32.77 -5.11 11.20
C ILE A 606 -33.95 -4.34 11.74
N ASN A 607 -33.81 -3.83 12.95
CA ASN A 607 -34.80 -3.00 13.64
C ASN A 607 -34.15 -1.65 13.98
N ILE A 608 -34.74 -0.54 13.50
CA ILE A 608 -34.26 0.80 13.67
C ILE A 608 -35.05 1.50 14.77
N PHE A 609 -34.33 2.05 15.75
CA PHE A 609 -34.89 2.68 16.94
C PHE A 609 -34.72 4.20 16.97
N GLY A 610 -33.86 4.75 16.18
CA GLY A 610 -33.60 6.19 16.03
C GLY A 610 -33.00 6.54 14.69
N PRO A 611 -33.06 7.81 14.26
CA PRO A 611 -33.79 8.92 14.88
C PRO A 611 -35.29 8.89 14.58
N GLU A 612 -36.07 9.73 15.29
CA GLU A 612 -37.45 10.01 14.91
C GLU A 612 -37.49 10.76 13.57
N ALA A 613 -38.57 10.60 12.82
CA ALA A 613 -38.71 11.24 11.50
C ALA A 613 -38.60 12.76 11.62
N GLY A 614 -37.72 13.38 10.83
CA GLY A 614 -37.53 14.83 10.82
C GLY A 614 -36.82 15.41 12.03
N ALA A 615 -36.08 14.60 12.79
CA ALA A 615 -35.27 15.08 13.92
C ALA A 615 -34.33 16.23 13.53
N ASP A 616 -34.15 17.20 14.43
CA ASP A 616 -33.30 18.38 14.16
C ASP A 616 -31.84 18.08 14.39
N PRO A 617 -30.96 18.33 13.39
CA PRO A 617 -29.54 18.05 13.46
C PRO A 617 -28.74 19.05 14.31
N GLU A 618 -29.34 20.12 14.86
CA GLU A 618 -28.61 21.05 15.73
C GLU A 618 -28.05 20.36 17.00
N ARG A 619 -28.58 19.14 17.29
CA ARG A 619 -28.04 18.21 18.26
C ARG A 619 -27.64 16.93 17.56
N ALA A 620 -26.42 16.91 17.00
CA ALA A 620 -25.91 15.79 16.21
C ALA A 620 -26.05 14.43 16.88
N ASP A 621 -25.95 14.42 18.22
CA ASP A 621 -26.03 13.21 19.03
C ASP A 621 -27.46 12.68 19.17
N ASP A 622 -28.51 13.55 19.09
CA ASP A 622 -29.92 13.15 19.14
C ASP A 622 -30.46 12.75 17.76
N ALA A 623 -29.71 12.99 16.70
CA ALA A 623 -30.06 12.70 15.31
C ALA A 623 -29.33 11.45 14.75
N CYS A 624 -28.94 10.54 15.62
CA CYS A 624 -28.16 9.37 15.30
C CYS A 624 -29.01 8.17 14.90
N LEU A 625 -28.56 7.42 13.90
CA LEU A 625 -29.17 6.13 13.54
C LEU A 625 -28.78 5.07 14.56
N VAL A 626 -29.76 4.64 15.36
CA VAL A 626 -29.61 3.56 16.36
C VAL A 626 -30.38 2.35 15.85
N PHE A 627 -29.72 1.19 15.75
CA PHE A 627 -30.37 -0.01 15.21
C PHE A 627 -29.75 -1.30 15.75
N ARG A 628 -30.61 -2.34 15.76
CA ARG A 628 -30.22 -3.69 16.14
C ARG A 628 -30.23 -4.60 14.92
N ILE A 629 -29.22 -5.43 14.84
CA ILE A 629 -29.05 -6.48 13.84
C ILE A 629 -29.20 -7.80 14.55
N ASN A 630 -30.25 -8.55 14.22
CA ASN A 630 -30.59 -9.82 14.84
C ASN A 630 -30.26 -10.98 13.89
N ARG A 631 -29.66 -12.01 14.46
CA ARG A 631 -29.56 -13.34 13.87
C ARG A 631 -29.52 -14.34 14.99
N SER A 632 -30.62 -15.03 15.21
CA SER A 632 -30.70 -16.03 16.30
C SER A 632 -29.54 -17.03 16.26
N PRO A 633 -28.80 -17.24 17.39
CA PRO A 633 -29.11 -16.70 18.71
C PRO A 633 -28.51 -15.28 18.97
N GLY A 634 -27.62 -14.73 18.13
CA GLY A 634 -26.88 -13.50 18.36
C GLY A 634 -27.54 -12.21 17.86
N SER A 635 -27.24 -11.11 18.53
CA SER A 635 -27.65 -9.78 18.11
C SER A 635 -26.57 -8.73 18.40
N ILE A 636 -26.54 -7.68 17.58
CA ILE A 636 -25.61 -6.55 17.72
C ILE A 636 -26.42 -5.27 17.77
N MET A 637 -26.21 -4.47 18.82
CA MET A 637 -26.75 -3.13 18.93
C MET A 637 -25.70 -2.10 18.53
N ILE A 638 -26.03 -1.28 17.55
CA ILE A 638 -25.21 -0.17 17.05
C ILE A 638 -25.85 1.13 17.51
N THR A 639 -25.13 1.87 18.34
CA THR A 639 -25.63 3.09 18.98
C THR A 639 -25.15 4.37 18.27
N GLY A 640 -24.14 4.27 17.37
CA GLY A 640 -23.55 5.45 16.73
C GLY A 640 -23.01 6.46 17.74
N GLY A 641 -23.39 7.74 17.61
CA GLY A 641 -23.09 8.84 18.52
C GLY A 641 -24.24 9.18 19.49
N MET A 642 -25.02 8.20 19.92
CA MET A 642 -26.23 8.39 20.75
C MET A 642 -25.95 9.15 22.04
N SER A 643 -26.80 10.12 22.38
CA SER A 643 -26.75 10.86 23.63
C SER A 643 -27.48 10.15 24.78
N SER A 644 -27.21 10.61 26.04
CA SER A 644 -27.91 10.10 27.23
C SER A 644 -29.45 10.23 27.15
N ARG A 645 -29.96 11.18 26.40
CA ARG A 645 -31.42 11.38 26.24
C ARG A 645 -32.10 10.27 25.44
N GLN A 646 -31.36 9.58 24.58
CA GLN A 646 -31.87 8.47 23.77
C GLN A 646 -31.69 7.11 24.47
N GLU A 647 -31.14 7.07 25.65
CA GLU A 647 -30.85 5.82 26.39
C GLU A 647 -32.11 4.99 26.69
N SER A 648 -33.29 5.61 26.83
CA SER A 648 -34.55 4.91 26.96
C SER A 648 -34.83 3.91 25.84
N ILE A 649 -34.24 4.13 24.65
CA ILE A 649 -34.29 3.19 23.53
C ILE A 649 -33.59 1.88 23.90
N LEU A 650 -32.46 1.96 24.56
CA LEU A 650 -31.67 0.79 24.99
C LEU A 650 -32.34 0.05 26.16
N GLU A 651 -33.09 0.75 26.99
CA GLU A 651 -33.77 0.14 28.17
C GLU A 651 -34.77 -0.92 27.80
N SER A 652 -35.40 -0.85 26.62
CA SER A 652 -36.42 -1.78 26.17
C SER A 652 -35.85 -2.94 25.33
N GLN A 653 -34.58 -2.93 24.96
CA GLN A 653 -34.02 -3.82 23.94
C GLN A 653 -32.72 -4.49 24.42
N GLY A 654 -32.66 -5.82 24.41
CA GLY A 654 -31.43 -6.58 24.70
C GLY A 654 -30.57 -6.80 23.44
N ALA A 655 -29.27 -6.99 23.60
CA ALA A 655 -28.34 -7.41 22.55
C ALA A 655 -27.19 -8.24 23.13
N SER A 656 -26.63 -9.16 22.34
CA SER A 656 -25.49 -9.97 22.77
C SER A 656 -24.16 -9.21 22.64
N LEU A 657 -24.14 -8.19 21.80
CA LEU A 657 -23.02 -7.28 21.62
C LEU A 657 -23.55 -5.84 21.59
N LEU A 658 -23.05 -5.00 22.48
CA LEU A 658 -23.35 -3.58 22.50
C LEU A 658 -22.12 -2.78 22.08
N MET A 659 -22.25 -2.00 21.02
CA MET A 659 -21.26 -0.98 20.66
C MET A 659 -21.55 0.25 21.51
N ALA A 660 -20.72 0.54 22.51
CA ALA A 660 -20.86 1.74 23.30
C ALA A 660 -20.76 2.99 22.41
N PRO A 661 -21.55 4.04 22.65
CA PRO A 661 -21.43 5.29 21.92
C PRO A 661 -20.00 5.78 21.98
N ALA A 662 -19.49 6.33 20.86
CA ALA A 662 -18.20 7.03 20.89
C ALA A 662 -18.28 8.10 21.95
N ALA A 663 -17.22 8.27 22.76
CA ALA A 663 -17.21 9.16 23.91
C ALA A 663 -17.77 10.54 23.55
N SER A 664 -19.06 10.67 23.78
CA SER A 664 -19.80 11.91 23.57
C SER A 664 -19.57 12.83 24.76
N LYS A 665 -19.83 14.09 24.57
CA LYS A 665 -19.64 15.14 25.59
C LYS A 665 -20.50 14.95 26.85
N ASP A 666 -21.43 13.99 26.81
CA ASP A 666 -22.41 13.74 27.86
C ASP A 666 -22.24 12.33 28.46
N ASP A 667 -22.80 12.16 29.64
CA ASP A 667 -22.80 10.99 30.54
C ASP A 667 -23.59 9.80 29.94
N SER A 668 -23.18 9.27 28.78
CA SER A 668 -23.84 8.17 28.09
C SER A 668 -23.61 6.82 28.79
N LEU A 669 -24.54 5.89 28.68
CA LEU A 669 -24.63 4.59 29.35
C LEU A 669 -24.84 4.70 30.87
N SER A 670 -26.08 5.03 31.25
CA SER A 670 -26.52 5.00 32.63
C SER A 670 -26.50 3.58 33.21
N HIS A 671 -26.40 3.48 34.52
CA HIS A 671 -26.42 2.20 35.24
C HIS A 671 -27.68 1.38 34.91
N ALA A 672 -28.84 2.03 34.70
CA ALA A 672 -30.11 1.38 34.34
C ALA A 672 -30.04 0.70 32.96
N VAL A 673 -29.34 1.29 32.01
CA VAL A 673 -29.12 0.71 30.68
C VAL A 673 -28.19 -0.50 30.75
N VAL A 674 -27.04 -0.34 31.40
CA VAL A 674 -26.02 -1.37 31.47
C VAL A 674 -26.51 -2.60 32.23
N ALA A 675 -27.30 -2.40 33.28
CA ALA A 675 -27.92 -3.49 34.07
C ALA A 675 -28.81 -4.46 33.24
N LYS A 676 -29.25 -4.02 32.06
CA LYS A 676 -30.06 -4.88 31.14
C LYS A 676 -29.23 -5.70 30.16
N TYR A 677 -27.89 -5.54 30.19
CA TYR A 677 -26.96 -6.26 29.33
C TYR A 677 -25.93 -7.11 30.10
N PRO A 678 -26.32 -7.90 31.12
CA PRO A 678 -25.40 -8.56 32.07
C PRO A 678 -24.47 -9.58 31.39
N GLU A 679 -24.94 -10.24 30.34
CA GLU A 679 -24.16 -11.27 29.63
C GLU A 679 -23.62 -10.79 28.28
N SER A 680 -23.73 -9.49 28.01
CA SER A 680 -23.36 -8.92 26.72
C SER A 680 -21.92 -8.42 26.73
N PHE A 681 -21.25 -8.51 25.58
CA PHE A 681 -19.99 -7.78 25.38
C PHE A 681 -20.29 -6.30 25.18
N VAL A 682 -19.68 -5.43 25.99
CA VAL A 682 -19.74 -3.99 25.82
C VAL A 682 -18.39 -3.52 25.27
N LEU A 683 -18.40 -3.06 24.02
CA LEU A 683 -17.19 -2.61 23.34
C LEU A 683 -17.06 -1.11 23.47
N VAL A 684 -15.96 -0.67 24.06
CA VAL A 684 -15.67 0.75 24.29
C VAL A 684 -14.49 1.17 23.42
N SER A 685 -14.70 2.20 22.59
CA SER A 685 -13.64 2.78 21.74
C SER A 685 -12.59 3.52 22.57
N PRO A 686 -11.31 3.54 22.15
CA PRO A 686 -10.27 4.27 22.86
C PRO A 686 -10.46 5.78 22.74
N ASN A 687 -10.07 6.52 23.78
CA ASN A 687 -10.20 7.97 23.83
C ASN A 687 -9.03 8.73 23.21
N ALA A 688 -9.34 9.90 22.66
CA ALA A 688 -8.36 10.81 22.08
C ALA A 688 -7.94 11.93 23.04
N SER A 689 -8.77 12.34 23.97
CA SER A 689 -8.49 13.46 24.86
C SER A 689 -8.47 13.07 26.35
N MET A 690 -7.81 13.90 27.17
CA MET A 690 -7.73 13.69 28.61
C MET A 690 -9.11 13.89 29.31
N ARG A 691 -9.95 14.74 28.74
CA ARG A 691 -11.33 14.99 29.21
C ARG A 691 -12.22 13.76 28.96
N ASP A 692 -12.10 13.16 27.78
CA ASP A 692 -12.85 11.96 27.43
C ASP A 692 -12.40 10.76 28.27
N ALA A 693 -11.13 10.71 28.68
CA ALA A 693 -10.62 9.70 29.59
C ALA A 693 -11.26 9.76 30.99
N MET A 694 -11.59 10.98 31.50
CA MET A 694 -12.30 11.13 32.78
C MET A 694 -13.77 10.68 32.64
N ILE A 695 -14.44 11.03 31.57
CA ILE A 695 -15.82 10.61 31.32
C ILE A 695 -15.90 9.08 31.17
N GLN A 696 -14.95 8.48 30.45
CA GLN A 696 -14.87 7.03 30.35
C GLN A 696 -14.59 6.37 31.70
N HIS A 697 -13.78 6.96 32.57
CA HIS A 697 -13.51 6.41 33.89
C HIS A 697 -14.78 6.27 34.71
N GLU A 698 -15.66 7.27 34.69
CA GLU A 698 -16.98 7.18 35.33
C GLU A 698 -17.90 6.15 34.69
N MET A 699 -17.90 6.06 33.38
CA MET A 699 -18.61 5.02 32.62
C MET A 699 -18.09 3.63 32.98
N PHE A 700 -16.79 3.42 33.09
CA PHE A 700 -16.21 2.13 33.49
C PHE A 700 -16.58 1.71 34.90
N LYS A 701 -16.57 2.63 35.85
CA LYS A 701 -17.06 2.33 37.22
C LYS A 701 -18.51 1.82 37.21
N ARG A 702 -19.37 2.41 36.38
CA ARG A 702 -20.76 1.96 36.20
C ARG A 702 -20.85 0.58 35.56
N LEU A 703 -20.07 0.32 34.53
CA LEU A 703 -20.01 -0.95 33.83
C LEU A 703 -19.47 -2.07 34.72
N GLU A 704 -18.43 -1.82 35.52
CA GLU A 704 -17.85 -2.77 36.45
C GLU A 704 -18.83 -3.16 37.58
N SER A 705 -19.78 -2.27 37.94
CA SER A 705 -20.77 -2.55 38.97
C SER A 705 -21.88 -3.53 38.54
N VAL A 706 -21.94 -3.92 37.28
CA VAL A 706 -23.06 -4.69 36.67
C VAL A 706 -22.63 -6.04 36.09
N ASP A 707 -21.41 -6.49 36.34
CA ASP A 707 -20.86 -7.77 35.85
C ASP A 707 -20.88 -7.95 34.31
N ALA A 708 -20.87 -6.82 33.56
CA ALA A 708 -20.80 -6.81 32.12
C ALA A 708 -19.40 -7.19 31.61
N GLN A 709 -19.33 -7.95 30.52
CA GLN A 709 -18.06 -8.28 29.88
C GLN A 709 -17.52 -7.07 29.11
N ILE A 710 -16.76 -6.20 29.77
CA ILE A 710 -16.21 -5.01 29.16
C ILE A 710 -14.96 -5.35 28.35
N VAL A 711 -14.96 -4.99 27.08
CA VAL A 711 -13.81 -5.15 26.19
C VAL A 711 -13.25 -3.80 25.80
N HIS A 712 -12.07 -3.50 26.34
CA HIS A 712 -11.32 -2.32 25.96
C HIS A 712 -10.69 -2.52 24.59
N LEU A 713 -11.19 -1.80 23.60
CA LEU A 713 -10.66 -1.82 22.26
C LEU A 713 -9.35 -1.01 22.21
N LYS A 714 -8.26 -1.63 21.74
CA LYS A 714 -7.00 -0.93 21.52
C LYS A 714 -6.97 -0.36 20.10
N ARG A 715 -6.40 0.81 19.94
CA ARG A 715 -6.27 1.46 18.65
C ARG A 715 -5.56 0.58 17.63
N GLY A 716 -6.19 0.39 16.48
CA GLY A 716 -5.64 -0.39 15.37
C GLY A 716 -5.93 -1.88 15.47
N ASP A 717 -6.54 -2.36 16.54
CA ASP A 717 -6.95 -3.74 16.65
C ASP A 717 -8.24 -3.99 15.87
N ILE A 718 -8.39 -5.21 15.39
CA ILE A 718 -9.60 -5.70 14.75
C ILE A 718 -10.10 -6.88 15.57
N TYR A 719 -11.36 -6.84 15.96
CA TYR A 719 -12.03 -7.91 16.67
C TYR A 719 -13.05 -8.58 15.75
N ARG A 720 -13.11 -9.90 15.81
CA ARG A 720 -14.16 -10.69 15.14
C ARG A 720 -15.16 -11.17 16.18
N TYR A 721 -16.42 -10.82 15.98
CA TYR A 721 -17.54 -11.36 16.75
C TYR A 721 -18.30 -12.36 15.90
N SER A 722 -18.42 -13.60 16.39
CA SER A 722 -19.24 -14.63 15.76
C SER A 722 -20.67 -14.56 16.31
N LEU A 723 -21.64 -14.25 15.43
CA LEU A 723 -23.05 -14.22 15.80
C LEU A 723 -23.63 -15.61 16.07
N LYS A 724 -22.93 -16.67 15.69
CA LYS A 724 -23.36 -18.06 15.91
C LYS A 724 -22.91 -18.60 17.27
N THR A 725 -21.68 -18.30 17.65
CA THR A 725 -21.06 -18.85 18.87
C THR A 725 -20.98 -17.84 20.02
N HIS A 726 -21.38 -16.59 19.81
CA HIS A 726 -21.26 -15.49 20.77
C HIS A 726 -19.83 -15.29 21.28
N THR A 727 -18.84 -15.54 20.42
CA THR A 727 -17.42 -15.38 20.81
C THR A 727 -16.82 -14.15 20.16
N LEU A 728 -16.14 -13.37 20.97
CA LEU A 728 -15.34 -12.24 20.52
C LEU A 728 -13.86 -12.64 20.56
N SER A 729 -13.16 -12.51 19.45
CA SER A 729 -11.75 -12.84 19.36
C SER A 729 -10.98 -11.69 18.68
N PRO A 730 -9.82 -11.28 19.22
CA PRO A 730 -8.96 -10.36 18.52
C PRO A 730 -8.41 -11.06 17.26
N LEU A 731 -8.47 -10.38 16.13
CA LEU A 731 -7.71 -10.78 14.95
C LEU A 731 -6.31 -10.22 15.13
N SER A 732 -5.33 -11.09 15.37
CA SER A 732 -3.92 -10.67 15.41
C SER A 732 -3.62 -9.88 14.13
N ASN A 733 -2.92 -8.76 14.28
CA ASN A 733 -2.42 -7.96 13.16
C ASN A 733 -1.34 -8.75 12.41
N GLU A 734 -1.72 -9.86 11.74
CA GLU A 734 -0.88 -10.62 10.83
C GLU A 734 -0.69 -9.91 9.49
#